data_d074e81d62a7960a437836aa9fd0adc9
#
_entry.id   d074e81d62a7960a437836aa9fd0adc9
#
_cell.length_a   1.000
_cell.length_b   1.000
_cell.length_c   1.000
_cell.angle_alpha   90.00
_cell.angle_beta   90.00
_cell.angle_gamma   90.00
#
_symmetry.space_group_name_H-M   'P 1'
#
loop_
_entity.id
_entity.type
_entity.pdbx_description
1 polymer ?
#
loop_
_entity_poly.entity_id
_entity_poly.type
_entity_poly.pdbx_seq_one_letter_code
_entity_poly.pdbx_strand_id
1 'polypeptide(L)'
;MLAQGWPSEYKGVMLQGFYWDSYNESKWTVLESQADELSQYFQLVWIPQSGNCKGQSMGYDDYWWFPGGNNYNSSFGTEAELRSMISTFKKKGIGTIADVVINHRKNRSTWVDFPTETYNGVTYRLQSTDICKFDDKYQNEKGTWVYPTLEWAEKNGYELGSNRDTGEDWPGMRDLDHKSENVQTNVKAYLHMLLEDLGYAGFRYDMVKGYGSEYTKIYNEDSKPTYSVGECWDSSNTIKNWINGTGKNSAAFDFQFKYVVRNAVDAGDWSQLGKGNGSGNYPLAYNEIESGSYRRYAVTFVENHDTQLRKDGSSNGPLNADTLAANAYMLAMPGTPCVFLAHWADYKQFIKPMIEVRQLAGIKNTSSYEVLKSEKNCYAVKTDDKLIAVIGSTSAYTPSNDFVKVLDGYHYGYYLRKSVANTAWVSHASGNYKGEQQVVLSAITTQDARLVYTTDGSTPTASSRSVSSGSKITIPVGKTTLKVAMLINGAITGSVITRTYEVEYVEPFVIPSFCTVADGEVCAFFETPTTWGSINCYTWTGNTPFDDSWPGKACTQVGTYNNKKIWKWSYNGTKTGQPANIIFNDGSNQTSDLTFKNGGYYNQTGLRGVVTGISSITNASEQPNTYYHLDGRYAGNSLATLPRGLYVVRTEGNTNNGKGKIIVVR
;
A
#
# COMPACT_ATOMS: atom_id res chain seq x y z
N MET A 1 -16.00 12.63 30.09
CA MET A 1 -15.51 13.40 28.92
C MET A 1 -16.54 13.23 27.83
N LEU A 2 -16.88 14.28 27.11
CA LEU A 2 -17.75 14.15 25.93
C LEU A 2 -17.03 13.29 24.91
N ALA A 3 -17.74 12.43 24.19
CA ALA A 3 -17.21 11.71 23.03
C ALA A 3 -16.68 12.75 22.03
N GLN A 4 -15.43 12.59 21.59
CA GLN A 4 -14.76 13.59 20.75
C GLN A 4 -14.61 13.12 19.31
N GLY A 5 -15.16 11.96 19.00
CA GLY A 5 -15.09 11.31 17.71
C GLY A 5 -13.71 10.75 17.44
N TRP A 6 -12.75 11.61 17.21
CA TRP A 6 -11.35 11.30 17.04
C TRP A 6 -10.50 12.27 17.87
N PRO A 7 -9.46 11.81 18.57
CA PRO A 7 -8.63 12.69 19.39
C PRO A 7 -7.98 13.79 18.52
N SER A 8 -7.98 15.04 19.04
CA SER A 8 -7.22 16.12 18.43
C SER A 8 -5.73 15.88 18.64
N GLU A 9 -4.90 16.40 17.74
CA GLU A 9 -3.43 16.26 17.81
C GLU A 9 -2.95 14.80 17.76
N TYR A 10 -3.77 13.91 17.15
CA TYR A 10 -3.46 12.50 17.04
C TYR A 10 -2.34 12.25 16.03
N LYS A 11 -1.31 11.52 16.45
CA LYS A 11 -0.10 11.24 15.66
C LYS A 11 -0.06 9.81 15.11
N GLY A 12 -1.01 8.97 15.54
CA GLY A 12 -1.01 7.55 15.22
C GLY A 12 -1.34 7.26 13.77
N VAL A 13 -0.96 6.07 13.37
CA VAL A 13 -1.29 5.44 12.08
C VAL A 13 -2.18 4.24 12.36
N MET A 14 -3.22 4.06 11.56
CA MET A 14 -4.12 2.90 11.62
C MET A 14 -3.72 1.89 10.55
N LEU A 15 -3.86 0.61 10.85
CA LEU A 15 -3.85 -0.47 9.87
C LEU A 15 -5.29 -0.96 9.68
N GLN A 16 -5.77 -1.02 8.45
CA GLN A 16 -6.90 -1.90 8.12
C GLN A 16 -6.35 -3.33 8.07
N GLY A 17 -6.63 -4.13 9.10
CA GLY A 17 -6.06 -5.46 9.32
C GLY A 17 -6.66 -6.56 8.45
N PHE A 18 -7.32 -6.21 7.36
CA PHE A 18 -7.92 -7.16 6.42
C PHE A 18 -8.08 -6.56 5.03
N TYR A 19 -8.27 -7.44 4.05
CA TYR A 19 -8.72 -7.14 2.70
C TYR A 19 -9.81 -8.15 2.29
N TRP A 20 -10.53 -7.90 1.20
CA TRP A 20 -11.61 -8.81 0.78
C TRP A 20 -11.07 -10.22 0.51
N ASP A 21 -11.69 -11.24 1.11
CA ASP A 21 -11.29 -12.65 1.12
C ASP A 21 -10.00 -13.00 1.88
N SER A 22 -9.50 -12.12 2.75
CA SER A 22 -8.30 -12.36 3.57
C SER A 22 -8.52 -13.28 4.77
N TYR A 23 -9.35 -14.30 4.63
CA TYR A 23 -9.72 -15.20 5.73
C TYR A 23 -8.55 -15.89 6.44
N ASN A 24 -7.45 -16.14 5.74
CA ASN A 24 -6.26 -16.75 6.32
C ASN A 24 -5.32 -15.71 6.91
N GLU A 25 -5.13 -14.60 6.23
CA GLU A 25 -4.18 -13.54 6.56
C GLU A 25 -4.69 -12.67 7.73
N SER A 26 -6.02 -12.60 7.90
CA SER A 26 -6.67 -11.80 8.93
C SER A 26 -7.20 -12.63 10.11
N LYS A 27 -6.78 -13.91 10.23
CA LYS A 27 -7.08 -14.70 11.44
C LYS A 27 -6.59 -14.00 12.69
N TRP A 28 -7.37 -14.08 13.76
CA TRP A 28 -7.01 -13.48 15.03
C TRP A 28 -5.62 -13.91 15.50
N THR A 29 -5.29 -15.19 15.38
CA THR A 29 -3.97 -15.73 15.73
C THR A 29 -2.85 -15.22 14.82
N VAL A 30 -3.13 -14.98 13.53
CA VAL A 30 -2.15 -14.43 12.57
C VAL A 30 -1.86 -12.96 12.88
N LEU A 31 -2.90 -12.16 13.12
CA LEU A 31 -2.73 -10.76 13.53
C LEU A 31 -2.03 -10.66 14.89
N GLU A 32 -2.41 -11.49 15.86
CA GLU A 32 -1.77 -11.53 17.18
C GLU A 32 -0.28 -11.86 17.09
N SER A 33 0.11 -12.83 16.26
CA SER A 33 1.51 -13.21 16.06
C SER A 33 2.39 -12.08 15.53
N GLN A 34 1.80 -11.07 14.91
CA GLN A 34 2.48 -9.89 14.38
C GLN A 34 2.51 -8.69 15.35
N ALA A 35 1.96 -8.83 16.56
CA ALA A 35 1.77 -7.72 17.50
C ALA A 35 3.07 -6.95 17.82
N ASP A 36 4.21 -7.65 17.93
CA ASP A 36 5.51 -7.03 18.18
C ASP A 36 5.97 -6.13 17.01
N GLU A 37 5.76 -6.56 15.79
CA GLU A 37 6.05 -5.77 14.60
C GLU A 37 5.06 -4.62 14.46
N LEU A 38 3.75 -4.92 14.52
CA LEU A 38 2.69 -3.93 14.30
C LEU A 38 2.74 -2.78 15.31
N SER A 39 3.07 -3.06 16.58
CA SER A 39 3.13 -2.04 17.64
C SER A 39 4.21 -0.97 17.43
N GLN A 40 5.21 -1.23 16.59
CA GLN A 40 6.25 -0.26 16.26
C GLN A 40 5.74 0.80 15.26
N TYR A 41 4.71 0.48 14.49
CA TYR A 41 4.24 1.29 13.37
C TYR A 41 2.79 1.77 13.52
N PHE A 42 1.92 0.96 14.13
CA PHE A 42 0.49 1.22 14.19
C PHE A 42 0.00 1.37 15.64
N GLN A 43 -0.77 2.40 15.87
CA GLN A 43 -1.45 2.63 17.15
C GLN A 43 -2.87 2.10 17.14
N LEU A 44 -3.43 1.83 15.96
CA LEU A 44 -4.77 1.27 15.78
C LEU A 44 -4.74 0.17 14.71
N VAL A 45 -5.53 -0.89 14.94
CA VAL A 45 -5.81 -1.92 13.95
C VAL A 45 -7.32 -2.11 13.84
N TRP A 46 -7.88 -1.82 12.68
CA TRP A 46 -9.27 -2.07 12.35
C TRP A 46 -9.41 -3.50 11.82
N ILE A 47 -10.31 -4.29 12.41
CA ILE A 47 -10.54 -5.69 12.08
C ILE A 47 -12.00 -5.91 11.66
N PRO A 48 -12.31 -7.01 10.93
CA PRO A 48 -13.67 -7.34 10.54
C PRO A 48 -14.60 -7.50 11.73
N GLN A 49 -15.91 -7.39 11.48
CA GLN A 49 -16.94 -7.71 12.44
C GLN A 49 -16.70 -9.10 13.03
N SER A 50 -16.81 -9.24 14.37
CA SER A 50 -16.31 -10.41 15.10
C SER A 50 -17.33 -11.53 15.27
N GLY A 51 -18.62 -11.23 15.13
CA GLY A 51 -19.69 -12.22 15.30
C GLY A 51 -19.73 -13.24 14.16
N ASN A 52 -20.25 -14.42 14.45
CA ASN A 52 -20.42 -15.47 13.46
C ASN A 52 -21.63 -15.17 12.55
N CYS A 53 -21.39 -15.08 11.24
CA CYS A 53 -22.41 -14.82 10.22
C CYS A 53 -23.09 -16.10 9.67
N LYS A 54 -22.90 -17.26 10.32
CA LYS A 54 -23.39 -18.57 9.85
C LYS A 54 -22.89 -18.96 8.44
N GLY A 55 -21.61 -18.80 8.23
CA GLY A 55 -20.94 -19.14 6.96
C GLY A 55 -19.62 -18.39 6.88
N GLN A 56 -18.87 -18.68 5.82
CA GLN A 56 -17.68 -17.88 5.52
C GLN A 56 -18.12 -16.50 5.05
N SER A 57 -17.72 -15.48 5.79
CA SER A 57 -18.13 -14.09 5.57
C SER A 57 -17.07 -13.12 6.01
N MET A 58 -16.99 -11.97 5.32
CA MET A 58 -16.18 -10.82 5.76
C MET A 58 -16.80 -10.06 6.94
N GLY A 59 -18.04 -10.41 7.35
CA GLY A 59 -18.71 -9.82 8.51
C GLY A 59 -19.89 -8.91 8.20
N TYR A 60 -20.14 -8.59 6.90
CA TYR A 60 -21.17 -7.62 6.50
C TYR A 60 -22.58 -8.20 6.39
N ASP A 61 -22.73 -9.52 6.50
CA ASP A 61 -23.99 -10.22 6.68
C ASP A 61 -24.16 -10.65 8.15
N ASP A 62 -24.07 -9.68 9.08
CA ASP A 62 -24.00 -9.87 10.51
C ASP A 62 -25.23 -10.63 11.06
N TYR A 63 -24.96 -11.63 11.89
CA TYR A 63 -25.99 -12.49 12.44
C TYR A 63 -25.99 -12.48 13.97
N TRP A 64 -24.85 -12.69 14.61
CA TRP A 64 -24.70 -12.66 16.06
C TRP A 64 -24.01 -11.38 16.52
N TRP A 65 -24.67 -10.65 17.42
CA TRP A 65 -24.10 -9.43 18.02
C TRP A 65 -23.46 -9.69 19.38
N PHE A 66 -23.95 -10.70 20.14
CA PHE A 66 -23.46 -10.97 21.47
C PHE A 66 -22.72 -12.31 21.56
N PRO A 67 -21.64 -12.40 22.36
CA PRO A 67 -20.93 -13.64 22.61
C PRO A 67 -21.81 -14.64 23.38
N GLY A 68 -21.51 -15.92 23.20
CA GLY A 68 -22.21 -17.02 23.83
C GLY A 68 -22.20 -18.28 22.98
N GLY A 69 -21.85 -19.42 23.54
CA GLY A 69 -21.68 -20.65 22.75
C GLY A 69 -20.67 -20.48 21.61
N ASN A 70 -21.13 -20.56 20.37
CA ASN A 70 -20.30 -20.40 19.16
C ASN A 70 -20.58 -19.09 18.41
N ASN A 71 -21.26 -18.12 19.04
CA ASN A 71 -21.70 -16.90 18.37
C ASN A 71 -20.55 -16.02 17.88
N TYR A 72 -19.37 -16.16 18.46
CA TYR A 72 -18.16 -15.43 18.10
C TYR A 72 -17.06 -16.34 17.49
N ASN A 73 -17.45 -17.55 17.06
CA ASN A 73 -16.58 -18.36 16.21
C ASN A 73 -16.82 -17.96 14.74
N SER A 74 -16.14 -16.93 14.29
CA SER A 74 -16.30 -16.32 12.98
C SER A 74 -15.35 -16.93 11.94
N SER A 75 -15.36 -16.41 10.73
CA SER A 75 -14.41 -16.80 9.66
C SER A 75 -12.95 -16.51 10.02
N PHE A 76 -12.69 -15.66 11.02
CA PHE A 76 -11.37 -15.21 11.41
C PHE A 76 -10.81 -15.88 12.67
N GLY A 77 -11.62 -16.64 13.37
CA GLY A 77 -11.21 -17.37 14.56
C GLY A 77 -12.30 -17.49 15.62
N THR A 78 -11.94 -18.05 16.74
CA THR A 78 -12.82 -18.26 17.90
C THR A 78 -12.89 -17.00 18.78
N GLU A 79 -13.91 -16.92 19.66
CA GLU A 79 -14.00 -15.86 20.68
C GLU A 79 -12.74 -15.79 21.57
N ALA A 80 -12.20 -16.95 21.97
CA ALA A 80 -11.01 -17.00 22.82
C ALA A 80 -9.78 -16.40 22.09
N GLU A 81 -9.60 -16.70 20.81
CA GLU A 81 -8.53 -16.12 20.00
C GLU A 81 -8.71 -14.61 19.80
N LEU A 82 -9.94 -14.14 19.57
CA LEU A 82 -10.26 -12.71 19.50
C LEU A 82 -9.86 -11.98 20.77
N ARG A 83 -10.29 -12.49 21.94
CA ARG A 83 -9.97 -11.92 23.24
C ARG A 83 -8.46 -11.92 23.51
N SER A 84 -7.77 -12.98 23.14
CA SER A 84 -6.30 -13.07 23.23
C SER A 84 -5.64 -11.98 22.41
N MET A 85 -6.01 -11.85 21.15
CA MET A 85 -5.46 -10.85 20.24
C MET A 85 -5.70 -9.41 20.73
N ILE A 86 -6.94 -9.07 21.12
CA ILE A 86 -7.27 -7.74 21.65
C ILE A 86 -6.45 -7.44 22.91
N SER A 87 -6.34 -8.42 23.84
CA SER A 87 -5.54 -8.27 25.07
C SER A 87 -4.05 -8.07 24.74
N THR A 88 -3.50 -8.83 23.79
CA THR A 88 -2.09 -8.71 23.35
C THR A 88 -1.85 -7.36 22.70
N PHE A 89 -2.72 -6.92 21.79
CA PHE A 89 -2.64 -5.61 21.17
C PHE A 89 -2.68 -4.49 22.21
N LYS A 90 -3.62 -4.52 23.13
CA LYS A 90 -3.73 -3.53 24.22
C LYS A 90 -2.46 -3.46 25.07
N LYS A 91 -1.86 -4.61 25.43
CA LYS A 91 -0.59 -4.66 26.17
C LYS A 91 0.58 -4.05 25.39
N LYS A 92 0.51 -4.09 24.06
CA LYS A 92 1.52 -3.51 23.14
C LYS A 92 1.21 -2.05 22.76
N GLY A 93 0.13 -1.46 23.29
CA GLY A 93 -0.28 -0.08 22.98
C GLY A 93 -1.04 0.07 21.66
N ILE A 94 -1.54 -1.02 21.08
CA ILE A 94 -2.40 -1.02 19.91
C ILE A 94 -3.87 -1.05 20.36
N GLY A 95 -4.67 -0.07 19.90
CA GLY A 95 -6.12 -0.10 20.03
C GLY A 95 -6.75 -0.90 18.90
N THR A 96 -7.67 -1.80 19.22
CA THR A 96 -8.44 -2.54 18.20
C THR A 96 -9.72 -1.78 17.87
N ILE A 97 -10.02 -1.57 16.59
CA ILE A 97 -11.24 -0.92 16.11
C ILE A 97 -12.18 -2.00 15.58
N ALA A 98 -13.38 -2.07 16.14
CA ALA A 98 -14.42 -2.98 15.71
C ALA A 98 -15.11 -2.45 14.44
N ASP A 99 -15.34 -3.33 13.47
CA ASP A 99 -16.29 -3.05 12.39
C ASP A 99 -17.72 -3.25 12.91
N VAL A 100 -18.52 -2.21 12.87
CA VAL A 100 -19.88 -2.16 13.45
C VAL A 100 -20.89 -2.05 12.33
N VAL A 101 -21.57 -3.16 12.07
CA VAL A 101 -22.60 -3.27 11.04
C VAL A 101 -23.96 -3.20 11.75
N ILE A 102 -24.61 -2.04 11.67
CA ILE A 102 -25.89 -1.76 12.35
C ILE A 102 -26.93 -1.11 11.45
N ASN A 103 -26.58 -0.80 10.20
CA ASN A 103 -27.56 -0.35 9.23
C ASN A 103 -28.61 -1.43 8.99
N HIS A 104 -28.18 -2.66 8.86
CA HIS A 104 -28.99 -3.82 8.49
C HIS A 104 -28.59 -5.03 9.34
N ARG A 105 -29.41 -6.08 9.27
CA ARG A 105 -29.11 -7.35 9.91
C ARG A 105 -29.65 -8.53 9.10
N LYS A 106 -28.93 -9.64 9.10
CA LYS A 106 -29.33 -10.90 8.45
C LYS A 106 -30.48 -11.54 9.18
N ASN A 107 -31.50 -11.96 8.43
CA ASN A 107 -32.61 -12.72 8.97
C ASN A 107 -32.20 -14.15 9.37
N ARG A 108 -32.99 -14.79 10.23
CA ARG A 108 -32.73 -16.13 10.77
C ARG A 108 -33.27 -17.24 9.89
N SER A 109 -34.56 -17.28 9.65
CA SER A 109 -35.26 -18.37 8.99
C SER A 109 -36.42 -17.90 8.12
N THR A 110 -37.02 -16.79 8.43
CA THR A 110 -38.04 -16.13 7.61
C THR A 110 -37.47 -14.81 7.08
N TRP A 111 -38.24 -14.12 6.24
CA TRP A 111 -37.79 -12.86 5.64
C TRP A 111 -37.59 -11.72 6.67
N VAL A 112 -38.30 -11.80 7.81
CA VAL A 112 -38.40 -10.70 8.79
C VAL A 112 -38.12 -11.13 10.24
N ASP A 113 -37.45 -12.25 10.47
CA ASP A 113 -37.10 -12.73 11.79
C ASP A 113 -35.60 -12.57 12.08
N PHE A 114 -35.26 -12.35 13.34
CA PHE A 114 -33.89 -12.24 13.81
C PHE A 114 -33.55 -13.25 14.89
N PRO A 115 -32.27 -13.54 15.17
CA PRO A 115 -31.90 -14.39 16.29
C PRO A 115 -32.29 -13.74 17.60
N THR A 116 -32.61 -14.57 18.58
CA THR A 116 -32.73 -14.17 19.99
C THR A 116 -31.42 -14.46 20.68
N GLU A 117 -30.88 -13.51 21.40
CA GLU A 117 -29.58 -13.59 22.05
C GLU A 117 -29.75 -13.28 23.56
N THR A 118 -28.96 -13.94 24.39
CA THR A 118 -28.92 -13.63 25.82
C THR A 118 -27.50 -13.24 26.19
N TYR A 119 -27.37 -12.07 26.79
CA TYR A 119 -26.09 -11.54 27.24
C TYR A 119 -26.25 -10.94 28.65
N ASN A 120 -25.40 -11.34 29.60
CA ASN A 120 -25.43 -10.93 30.98
C ASN A 120 -26.82 -11.08 31.63
N GLY A 121 -27.56 -12.16 31.30
CA GLY A 121 -28.89 -12.44 31.82
C GLY A 121 -30.04 -11.63 31.19
N VAL A 122 -29.74 -10.76 30.24
CA VAL A 122 -30.72 -9.97 29.48
C VAL A 122 -30.94 -10.61 28.12
N THR A 123 -32.20 -10.70 27.71
CA THR A 123 -32.56 -11.20 26.35
C THR A 123 -32.68 -10.04 25.39
N TYR A 124 -31.93 -10.11 24.29
CA TYR A 124 -31.93 -9.16 23.18
C TYR A 124 -32.56 -9.82 21.96
N ARG A 125 -33.54 -9.15 21.39
CA ARG A 125 -34.25 -9.65 20.22
C ARG A 125 -34.80 -8.50 19.39
N LEU A 126 -34.41 -8.46 18.11
CA LEU A 126 -35.07 -7.65 17.11
C LEU A 126 -36.28 -8.39 16.56
N GLN A 127 -37.33 -7.65 16.17
CA GLN A 127 -38.60 -8.15 15.69
C GLN A 127 -38.87 -7.58 14.28
N SER A 128 -39.88 -8.10 13.62
CA SER A 128 -40.29 -7.56 12.30
C SER A 128 -40.65 -6.07 12.36
N THR A 129 -41.20 -5.63 13.50
CA THR A 129 -41.51 -4.20 13.76
C THR A 129 -40.29 -3.30 13.97
N ASP A 130 -39.09 -3.87 14.03
CA ASP A 130 -37.82 -3.16 14.10
C ASP A 130 -37.17 -2.96 12.69
N ILE A 131 -37.84 -3.43 11.64
CA ILE A 131 -37.44 -3.25 10.24
C ILE A 131 -38.13 -2.01 9.69
N CYS A 132 -37.44 -1.19 8.92
CA CYS A 132 -38.01 -0.01 8.26
C CYS A 132 -39.21 -0.39 7.39
N LYS A 133 -40.27 0.46 7.38
CA LYS A 133 -41.55 0.16 6.71
C LYS A 133 -41.40 -0.17 5.23
N PHE A 134 -40.49 0.49 4.55
CA PHE A 134 -40.24 0.33 3.14
C PHE A 134 -38.79 -0.15 2.92
N ASP A 135 -38.35 -1.09 3.77
CA ASP A 135 -37.14 -1.83 3.55
C ASP A 135 -37.16 -2.44 2.14
N ASP A 136 -36.09 -2.39 1.42
CA ASP A 136 -35.91 -2.77 0.04
C ASP A 136 -37.03 -2.26 -0.91
N LYS A 137 -36.66 -1.49 -1.90
CA LYS A 137 -37.55 -1.03 -2.94
C LYS A 137 -36.89 -1.06 -4.31
N TYR A 138 -37.69 -1.34 -5.33
CA TYR A 138 -37.28 -1.20 -6.73
C TYR A 138 -38.44 -0.73 -7.60
N GLN A 139 -38.16 -0.17 -8.76
CA GLN A 139 -39.17 0.10 -9.76
C GLN A 139 -39.27 -1.09 -10.72
N ASN A 140 -40.48 -1.60 -10.90
CA ASN A 140 -40.75 -2.62 -11.91
C ASN A 140 -40.71 -2.01 -13.33
N GLU A 141 -40.87 -2.82 -14.37
CA GLU A 141 -40.86 -2.42 -15.78
C GLU A 141 -41.91 -1.32 -16.13
N LYS A 142 -42.95 -1.15 -15.32
CA LYS A 142 -44.00 -0.14 -15.49
C LYS A 142 -43.71 1.13 -14.70
N GLY A 143 -42.53 1.26 -14.04
CA GLY A 143 -42.17 2.39 -13.20
C GLY A 143 -42.91 2.44 -11.86
N THR A 144 -43.58 1.37 -11.44
CA THR A 144 -44.28 1.29 -10.15
C THR A 144 -43.31 0.82 -9.08
N TRP A 145 -43.28 1.47 -7.92
CA TRP A 145 -42.51 1.02 -6.77
C TRP A 145 -43.06 -0.29 -6.21
N VAL A 146 -42.18 -1.25 -5.99
CA VAL A 146 -42.42 -2.54 -5.35
C VAL A 146 -41.61 -2.57 -4.09
N TYR A 147 -42.21 -3.10 -3.01
CA TYR A 147 -41.59 -3.23 -1.68
C TYR A 147 -41.60 -4.70 -1.26
N PRO A 148 -40.63 -5.51 -1.68
CA PRO A 148 -40.67 -6.98 -1.50
C PRO A 148 -40.82 -7.42 -0.05
N THR A 149 -40.09 -6.78 0.88
CA THR A 149 -40.15 -7.11 2.30
C THR A 149 -41.55 -6.80 2.89
N LEU A 150 -42.13 -5.64 2.56
CA LEU A 150 -43.48 -5.26 3.01
C LEU A 150 -44.53 -6.21 2.46
N GLU A 151 -44.51 -6.46 1.14
CA GLU A 151 -45.43 -7.37 0.47
C GLU A 151 -45.36 -8.79 1.04
N TRP A 152 -44.14 -9.27 1.33
CA TRP A 152 -43.92 -10.58 1.96
C TRP A 152 -44.47 -10.59 3.39
N ALA A 153 -44.20 -9.56 4.20
CA ALA A 153 -44.68 -9.45 5.57
C ALA A 153 -46.21 -9.45 5.66
N GLU A 154 -46.87 -8.60 4.86
CA GLU A 154 -48.33 -8.52 4.80
C GLU A 154 -48.97 -9.88 4.40
N LYS A 155 -48.41 -10.53 3.35
CA LYS A 155 -48.88 -11.83 2.90
C LYS A 155 -48.77 -12.93 3.96
N ASN A 156 -47.76 -12.82 4.85
CA ASN A 156 -47.49 -13.85 5.86
C ASN A 156 -47.94 -13.44 7.27
N GLY A 157 -48.69 -12.33 7.40
CA GLY A 157 -49.29 -11.90 8.68
C GLY A 157 -48.31 -11.24 9.65
N TYR A 158 -47.23 -10.65 9.15
CA TYR A 158 -46.28 -9.88 9.96
C TYR A 158 -46.49 -8.38 9.74
N GLU A 159 -46.22 -7.59 10.77
CA GLU A 159 -46.12 -6.13 10.67
C GLU A 159 -44.66 -5.73 10.64
N LEU A 160 -44.29 -4.75 9.77
CA LEU A 160 -43.03 -4.03 9.79
C LEU A 160 -43.13 -2.79 10.66
N GLY A 161 -42.02 -2.15 10.94
CA GLY A 161 -41.94 -0.86 11.60
C GLY A 161 -42.82 0.19 10.92
N SER A 162 -43.29 1.16 11.69
CA SER A 162 -44.11 2.26 11.12
C SER A 162 -43.30 3.35 10.46
N ASN A 163 -42.02 3.43 10.74
CA ASN A 163 -41.12 4.46 10.25
C ASN A 163 -40.53 4.08 8.90
N ARG A 164 -40.28 5.10 8.09
CA ARG A 164 -39.43 4.97 6.90
C ARG A 164 -37.98 5.00 7.34
N ASP A 165 -37.12 4.42 6.53
CA ASP A 165 -35.69 4.57 6.66
C ASP A 165 -35.29 6.05 6.78
N THR A 166 -34.24 6.32 7.52
CA THR A 166 -33.69 7.67 7.77
C THR A 166 -32.50 8.01 6.89
N GLY A 167 -32.04 7.07 6.09
CA GLY A 167 -30.92 7.20 5.17
C GLY A 167 -31.20 6.67 3.77
N GLU A 168 -30.19 6.08 3.16
CA GLU A 168 -30.26 5.48 1.84
C GLU A 168 -30.70 4.01 1.97
N ASP A 169 -31.70 3.60 1.19
CA ASP A 169 -32.13 2.20 1.15
C ASP A 169 -31.03 1.28 0.59
N TRP A 170 -30.89 0.11 1.18
CA TRP A 170 -30.04 -0.96 0.66
C TRP A 170 -30.79 -2.31 0.66
N PRO A 171 -31.03 -2.91 -0.51
CA PRO A 171 -31.90 -4.09 -0.61
C PRO A 171 -31.22 -5.43 -0.24
N GLY A 172 -30.06 -5.39 0.39
CA GLY A 172 -29.27 -6.59 0.67
C GLY A 172 -29.77 -7.41 1.87
N MET A 173 -30.09 -6.74 2.95
CA MET A 173 -30.55 -7.33 4.22
C MET A 173 -31.73 -6.53 4.79
N ARG A 174 -32.08 -6.76 6.06
CA ARG A 174 -33.23 -6.05 6.68
C ARG A 174 -32.73 -4.78 7.33
N ASP A 175 -33.09 -3.62 6.79
CA ASP A 175 -32.72 -2.31 7.30
C ASP A 175 -33.42 -2.05 8.64
N LEU A 176 -32.63 -1.68 9.65
CA LEU A 176 -33.09 -1.50 11.01
C LEU A 176 -33.70 -0.10 11.19
N ASP A 177 -34.89 -0.06 11.80
CA ASP A 177 -35.54 1.19 12.19
C ASP A 177 -34.86 1.81 13.41
N HIS A 178 -33.88 2.66 13.22
CA HIS A 178 -33.17 3.34 14.30
C HIS A 178 -34.03 4.28 15.16
N LYS A 179 -35.29 4.56 14.76
CA LYS A 179 -36.27 5.23 15.61
C LYS A 179 -36.91 4.30 16.63
N SER A 180 -36.81 2.97 16.43
CA SER A 180 -37.26 1.98 17.38
C SER A 180 -36.41 2.04 18.66
N GLU A 181 -37.08 2.18 19.82
CA GLU A 181 -36.39 2.07 21.12
C GLU A 181 -35.75 0.70 21.30
N ASN A 182 -36.35 -0.36 20.76
CA ASN A 182 -35.81 -1.70 20.83
C ASN A 182 -34.51 -1.81 20.01
N VAL A 183 -34.44 -1.25 18.78
CA VAL A 183 -33.23 -1.20 18.00
C VAL A 183 -32.13 -0.45 18.75
N GLN A 184 -32.43 0.75 19.26
CA GLN A 184 -31.46 1.55 20.00
C GLN A 184 -30.96 0.81 21.27
N THR A 185 -31.84 0.12 21.99
CA THR A 185 -31.46 -0.66 23.17
C THR A 185 -30.53 -1.79 22.83
N ASN A 186 -30.83 -2.55 21.77
CA ASN A 186 -29.97 -3.65 21.31
C ASN A 186 -28.60 -3.12 20.81
N VAL A 187 -28.57 -2.05 20.01
CA VAL A 187 -27.33 -1.45 19.52
C VAL A 187 -26.48 -0.91 20.66
N LYS A 188 -27.04 -0.15 21.58
CA LYS A 188 -26.29 0.37 22.74
C LYS A 188 -25.66 -0.76 23.56
N ALA A 189 -26.43 -1.80 23.88
CA ALA A 189 -25.89 -2.96 24.59
C ALA A 189 -24.77 -3.66 23.82
N TYR A 190 -24.90 -3.79 22.48
CA TYR A 190 -23.86 -4.32 21.62
C TYR A 190 -22.58 -3.50 21.67
N LEU A 191 -22.68 -2.17 21.58
CA LEU A 191 -21.52 -1.27 21.60
C LEU A 191 -20.81 -1.27 22.97
N HIS A 192 -21.57 -1.28 24.07
CA HIS A 192 -21.02 -1.45 25.42
C HIS A 192 -20.27 -2.78 25.56
N MET A 193 -20.85 -3.88 25.06
CA MET A 193 -20.20 -5.19 25.07
C MET A 193 -18.87 -5.17 24.33
N LEU A 194 -18.82 -4.54 23.15
CA LEU A 194 -17.57 -4.42 22.39
C LEU A 194 -16.48 -3.67 23.17
N LEU A 195 -16.81 -2.54 23.81
CA LEU A 195 -15.84 -1.72 24.55
C LEU A 195 -15.46 -2.32 25.89
N GLU A 196 -16.45 -2.74 26.68
CA GLU A 196 -16.28 -3.07 28.08
C GLU A 196 -15.92 -4.54 28.33
N ASP A 197 -16.51 -5.45 27.55
CA ASP A 197 -16.27 -6.90 27.68
C ASP A 197 -15.15 -7.38 26.77
N LEU A 198 -15.21 -7.08 25.47
CA LEU A 198 -14.18 -7.50 24.53
C LEU A 198 -12.92 -6.60 24.55
N GLY A 199 -13.08 -5.34 24.96
CA GLY A 199 -11.96 -4.41 25.14
C GLY A 199 -11.51 -3.67 23.88
N TYR A 200 -12.39 -3.50 22.91
CA TYR A 200 -12.14 -2.64 21.76
C TYR A 200 -11.88 -1.19 22.18
N ALA A 201 -11.11 -0.47 21.40
CA ALA A 201 -10.79 0.95 21.62
C ALA A 201 -11.81 1.90 20.95
N GLY A 202 -12.57 1.40 20.02
CA GLY A 202 -13.55 2.20 19.26
C GLY A 202 -14.13 1.45 18.08
N PHE A 203 -14.79 2.19 17.21
CA PHE A 203 -15.66 1.68 16.15
C PHE A 203 -15.33 2.24 14.78
N ARG A 204 -15.47 1.40 13.76
CA ARG A 204 -15.75 1.80 12.38
C ARG A 204 -17.22 1.45 12.10
N TYR A 205 -18.03 2.44 11.89
CA TYR A 205 -19.42 2.26 11.50
C TYR A 205 -19.54 2.04 9.99
N ASP A 206 -20.11 0.89 9.64
CA ASP A 206 -20.40 0.48 8.26
C ASP A 206 -21.61 1.24 7.72
N MET A 207 -21.60 1.54 6.40
CA MET A 207 -22.74 2.08 5.67
C MET A 207 -23.50 3.20 6.38
N VAL A 208 -22.80 4.20 6.92
CA VAL A 208 -23.44 5.26 7.74
C VAL A 208 -24.37 6.20 6.96
N LYS A 209 -24.46 6.06 5.66
CA LYS A 209 -25.48 6.74 4.83
C LYS A 209 -26.83 6.04 4.89
N GLY A 210 -26.88 4.80 5.30
CA GLY A 210 -28.10 4.02 5.40
C GLY A 210 -28.98 4.39 6.59
N TYR A 211 -28.50 5.23 7.52
CA TYR A 211 -29.32 5.74 8.63
C TYR A 211 -28.90 7.16 9.03
N GLY A 212 -29.81 7.88 9.73
CA GLY A 212 -29.54 9.27 10.12
C GLY A 212 -28.31 9.41 11.02
N SER A 213 -27.47 10.40 10.74
CA SER A 213 -26.24 10.67 11.50
C SER A 213 -26.45 10.95 12.99
N GLU A 214 -27.65 11.39 13.39
CA GLU A 214 -28.06 11.58 14.76
C GLU A 214 -28.06 10.29 15.58
N TYR A 215 -28.22 9.12 14.93
CA TYR A 215 -28.15 7.83 15.64
C TYR A 215 -26.72 7.46 16.00
N THR A 216 -25.76 7.73 15.10
CA THR A 216 -24.33 7.61 15.47
C THR A 216 -23.99 8.53 16.63
N LYS A 217 -24.57 9.75 16.67
CA LYS A 217 -24.41 10.65 17.83
C LYS A 217 -24.96 10.02 19.11
N ILE A 218 -26.18 9.53 19.09
CA ILE A 218 -26.83 8.88 20.25
C ILE A 218 -26.00 7.71 20.76
N TYR A 219 -25.52 6.85 19.86
CA TYR A 219 -24.73 5.67 20.20
C TYR A 219 -23.36 6.02 20.78
N ASN A 220 -22.68 7.02 20.21
CA ASN A 220 -21.38 7.47 20.72
C ASN A 220 -21.49 8.26 22.02
N GLU A 221 -22.56 9.03 22.24
CA GLU A 221 -22.83 9.71 23.52
C GLU A 221 -23.12 8.73 24.64
N ASP A 222 -23.74 7.60 24.33
CA ASP A 222 -24.03 6.50 25.29
C ASP A 222 -22.75 5.68 25.58
N SER A 223 -22.13 5.09 24.56
CA SER A 223 -21.01 4.14 24.71
C SER A 223 -19.65 4.79 24.92
N LYS A 224 -19.47 6.05 24.51
CA LYS A 224 -18.25 6.88 24.69
C LYS A 224 -16.96 6.24 24.18
N PRO A 225 -16.90 5.79 22.91
CA PRO A 225 -15.67 5.23 22.34
C PRO A 225 -14.57 6.28 22.33
N THR A 226 -13.30 5.85 22.46
CA THR A 226 -12.14 6.72 22.27
C THR A 226 -11.99 7.11 20.80
N TYR A 227 -12.29 6.18 19.90
CA TYR A 227 -12.20 6.35 18.46
C TYR A 227 -13.52 5.96 17.80
N SER A 228 -13.99 6.80 16.89
CA SER A 228 -15.17 6.53 16.07
C SER A 228 -14.93 7.07 14.67
N VAL A 229 -15.10 6.23 13.67
CA VAL A 229 -14.99 6.60 12.25
C VAL A 229 -16.14 5.99 11.47
N GLY A 230 -16.76 6.77 10.58
CA GLY A 230 -17.87 6.30 9.74
C GLY A 230 -17.45 6.14 8.28
N GLU A 231 -18.03 5.16 7.63
CA GLU A 231 -17.96 4.98 6.19
C GLU A 231 -19.03 5.82 5.49
N CYS A 232 -18.72 7.09 5.28
CA CYS A 232 -19.57 7.97 4.50
C CYS A 232 -19.04 8.10 3.06
N TRP A 233 -19.37 7.15 2.22
CA TRP A 233 -18.85 7.08 0.85
C TRP A 233 -19.59 8.05 -0.08
N ASP A 234 -19.15 9.31 -0.10
CA ASP A 234 -19.82 10.37 -0.83
C ASP A 234 -18.93 11.60 -1.10
N SER A 235 -19.54 12.67 -1.57
CA SER A 235 -18.91 13.97 -1.74
C SER A 235 -18.40 14.56 -0.43
N SER A 236 -17.45 15.48 -0.53
CA SER A 236 -16.92 16.19 0.66
C SER A 236 -18.02 16.85 1.49
N ASN A 237 -19.04 17.42 0.85
CA ASN A 237 -20.13 18.08 1.54
C ASN A 237 -21.02 17.10 2.30
N THR A 238 -21.34 15.95 1.71
CA THR A 238 -22.10 14.89 2.39
C THR A 238 -21.33 14.37 3.61
N ILE A 239 -20.02 14.10 3.46
CA ILE A 239 -19.16 13.65 4.56
C ILE A 239 -19.15 14.70 5.69
N LYS A 240 -18.97 16.00 5.37
CA LYS A 240 -18.99 17.08 6.37
C LYS A 240 -20.34 17.20 7.07
N ASN A 241 -21.43 17.07 6.32
CA ASN A 241 -22.79 17.11 6.88
C ASN A 241 -23.02 15.92 7.83
N TRP A 242 -22.56 14.72 7.45
CA TRP A 242 -22.62 13.56 8.31
C TRP A 242 -21.84 13.77 9.60
N ILE A 243 -20.56 14.24 9.54
CA ILE A 243 -19.75 14.57 10.72
C ILE A 243 -20.48 15.58 11.61
N ASN A 244 -21.08 16.64 11.04
CA ASN A 244 -21.83 17.62 11.80
C ASN A 244 -23.07 17.01 12.48
N GLY A 245 -23.80 16.15 11.77
CA GLY A 245 -24.97 15.45 12.29
C GLY A 245 -24.64 14.52 13.46
N THR A 246 -23.45 13.94 13.49
CA THR A 246 -22.97 13.19 14.67
C THR A 246 -22.63 14.09 15.88
N GLY A 247 -22.78 15.41 15.77
CA GLY A 247 -22.30 16.35 16.79
C GLY A 247 -20.76 16.44 16.84
N LYS A 248 -20.08 16.06 15.76
CA LYS A 248 -18.62 15.96 15.68
C LYS A 248 -18.01 14.94 16.67
N ASN A 249 -18.76 13.93 17.05
CA ASN A 249 -18.28 12.84 17.89
C ASN A 249 -17.93 11.56 17.08
N SER A 250 -17.81 11.70 15.76
CA SER A 250 -17.22 10.69 14.87
C SER A 250 -16.36 11.37 13.79
N ALA A 251 -15.24 10.75 13.46
CA ALA A 251 -14.48 11.01 12.25
C ALA A 251 -15.14 10.29 11.05
N ALA A 252 -14.63 10.52 9.85
CA ALA A 252 -15.05 9.79 8.65
C ALA A 252 -13.84 9.39 7.80
N PHE A 253 -13.95 8.30 7.05
CA PHE A 253 -13.01 7.97 5.99
C PHE A 253 -13.05 9.05 4.91
N ASP A 254 -11.88 9.53 4.54
CA ASP A 254 -11.71 10.59 3.54
C ASP A 254 -11.68 10.00 2.13
N PHE A 255 -12.87 9.63 1.61
CA PHE A 255 -13.01 9.07 0.26
C PHE A 255 -12.49 10.00 -0.82
N GLN A 256 -12.56 11.31 -0.59
CA GLN A 256 -12.09 12.28 -1.57
C GLN A 256 -10.54 12.30 -1.62
N PHE A 257 -9.87 12.01 -0.52
CA PHE A 257 -8.42 11.80 -0.50
C PHE A 257 -8.03 10.60 -1.40
N LYS A 258 -8.71 9.47 -1.23
CA LYS A 258 -8.51 8.28 -2.06
C LYS A 258 -8.70 8.57 -3.54
N TYR A 259 -9.77 9.27 -3.91
CA TYR A 259 -10.06 9.57 -5.31
C TYR A 259 -9.06 10.55 -5.93
N VAL A 260 -8.61 11.56 -5.20
CA VAL A 260 -7.60 12.51 -5.68
C VAL A 260 -6.27 11.78 -5.95
N VAL A 261 -5.84 10.89 -5.04
CA VAL A 261 -4.63 10.08 -5.23
C VAL A 261 -4.77 9.15 -6.43
N ARG A 262 -5.88 8.42 -6.53
CA ARG A 262 -6.16 7.55 -7.67
C ARG A 262 -6.15 8.31 -8.99
N ASN A 263 -6.83 9.46 -9.06
CA ASN A 263 -6.89 10.28 -10.28
C ASN A 263 -5.50 10.74 -10.72
N ALA A 264 -4.61 11.08 -9.77
CA ALA A 264 -3.23 11.45 -10.07
C ALA A 264 -2.45 10.28 -10.68
N VAL A 265 -2.60 9.08 -10.13
CA VAL A 265 -1.97 7.84 -10.60
C VAL A 265 -2.51 7.46 -11.98
N ASP A 266 -3.83 7.37 -12.16
CA ASP A 266 -4.47 6.95 -13.40
C ASP A 266 -4.16 7.92 -14.56
N ALA A 267 -4.06 9.23 -14.27
CA ALA A 267 -3.71 10.23 -15.28
C ALA A 267 -2.19 10.36 -15.54
N GLY A 268 -1.34 9.75 -14.71
CA GLY A 268 0.10 10.03 -14.72
C GLY A 268 0.38 11.53 -14.56
N ASP A 269 -0.44 12.22 -13.75
CA ASP A 269 -0.40 13.67 -13.54
C ASP A 269 -0.44 13.99 -12.04
N TRP A 270 0.72 14.15 -11.45
CA TRP A 270 0.86 14.40 -10.01
C TRP A 270 0.30 15.75 -9.56
N SER A 271 0.08 16.71 -10.49
CA SER A 271 -0.58 17.97 -10.14
C SER A 271 -2.04 17.77 -9.67
N GLN A 272 -2.66 16.62 -9.99
CA GLN A 272 -4.00 16.29 -9.52
C GLN A 272 -4.09 16.19 -7.99
N LEU A 273 -2.97 15.87 -7.31
CA LEU A 273 -2.90 15.85 -5.84
C LEU A 273 -3.26 17.21 -5.20
N GLY A 274 -3.05 18.32 -5.90
CA GLY A 274 -3.43 19.66 -5.45
C GLY A 274 -4.84 20.06 -5.81
N LYS A 275 -5.62 19.21 -6.47
CA LYS A 275 -6.97 19.51 -6.97
C LYS A 275 -8.01 18.71 -6.20
N GLY A 276 -9.24 19.19 -6.20
CA GLY A 276 -10.37 18.39 -5.72
C GLY A 276 -10.76 17.29 -6.73
N ASN A 277 -11.47 16.29 -6.26
CA ASN A 277 -12.10 15.27 -7.11
C ASN A 277 -13.40 15.85 -7.70
N GLY A 278 -13.29 16.51 -8.84
CA GLY A 278 -14.38 17.31 -9.40
C GLY A 278 -14.63 18.62 -8.64
N SER A 279 -15.63 19.38 -9.05
CA SER A 279 -15.91 20.72 -8.52
C SER A 279 -16.30 20.69 -7.04
N GLY A 280 -15.46 21.27 -6.18
CA GLY A 280 -15.73 21.42 -4.75
C GLY A 280 -15.49 20.17 -3.88
N ASN A 281 -15.05 19.06 -4.45
CA ASN A 281 -14.79 17.82 -3.71
C ASN A 281 -13.33 17.70 -3.27
N TYR A 282 -12.91 18.60 -2.38
CA TYR A 282 -11.58 18.53 -1.77
C TYR A 282 -11.54 17.52 -0.62
N PRO A 283 -10.43 16.78 -0.45
CA PRO A 283 -10.21 15.94 0.73
C PRO A 283 -10.41 16.70 2.04
N LEU A 284 -10.95 16.02 3.06
CA LEU A 284 -11.08 16.59 4.40
C LEU A 284 -9.73 16.97 5.01
N ALA A 285 -8.68 16.20 4.66
CA ALA A 285 -7.31 16.42 5.14
C ALA A 285 -6.66 17.70 4.59
N TYR A 286 -7.24 18.34 3.56
CA TYR A 286 -6.64 19.53 2.93
C TYR A 286 -6.83 20.80 3.79
N ASN A 287 -6.27 21.93 3.33
CA ASN A 287 -6.31 23.21 4.04
C ASN A 287 -7.75 23.67 4.27
N GLU A 288 -7.94 24.52 5.30
CA GLU A 288 -9.25 25.03 5.69
C GLU A 288 -10.00 25.74 4.57
N ILE A 289 -9.29 26.44 3.68
CA ILE A 289 -9.87 27.13 2.51
C ILE A 289 -10.58 26.10 1.62
N GLU A 290 -10.02 24.91 1.46
CA GLU A 290 -10.53 23.86 0.58
C GLU A 290 -11.48 22.92 1.32
N SER A 291 -11.21 22.57 2.58
CA SER A 291 -11.96 21.55 3.34
C SER A 291 -12.82 22.08 4.48
N GLY A 292 -12.62 23.34 4.95
CA GLY A 292 -13.43 23.93 6.01
C GLY A 292 -13.20 23.34 7.41
N SER A 293 -11.97 23.21 7.86
CA SER A 293 -11.60 22.81 9.25
C SER A 293 -11.99 21.37 9.64
N TYR A 294 -12.11 20.46 8.69
CA TYR A 294 -12.46 19.06 8.97
C TYR A 294 -11.24 18.11 9.03
N ARG A 295 -10.03 18.63 8.89
CA ARG A 295 -8.77 17.85 8.86
C ARG A 295 -8.62 16.90 10.03
N ARG A 296 -8.98 17.34 11.23
CA ARG A 296 -8.95 16.51 12.44
C ARG A 296 -9.77 15.20 12.30
N TYR A 297 -10.87 15.26 11.56
CA TYR A 297 -11.82 14.17 11.37
C TYR A 297 -11.53 13.33 10.13
N ALA A 298 -10.46 13.62 9.40
CA ALA A 298 -10.07 12.88 8.23
C ALA A 298 -9.31 11.59 8.60
N VAL A 299 -9.89 10.43 8.34
CA VAL A 299 -9.16 9.17 8.29
C VAL A 299 -8.82 8.89 6.84
N THR A 300 -7.56 9.18 6.48
CA THR A 300 -7.09 9.11 5.09
C THR A 300 -6.71 7.70 4.69
N PHE A 301 -6.98 7.32 3.46
CA PHE A 301 -6.61 6.03 2.89
C PHE A 301 -6.40 6.16 1.38
N VAL A 302 -5.70 5.22 0.77
CA VAL A 302 -5.46 5.19 -0.69
C VAL A 302 -6.08 3.96 -1.34
N GLU A 303 -6.33 2.91 -0.57
CA GLU A 303 -7.02 1.69 -0.96
C GLU A 303 -7.69 1.06 0.26
N ASN A 304 -8.80 0.32 0.06
CA ASN A 304 -9.46 -0.48 1.08
C ASN A 304 -10.06 -1.76 0.46
N HIS A 305 -10.74 -2.56 1.29
CA HIS A 305 -11.34 -3.84 0.92
C HIS A 305 -12.50 -3.73 -0.09
N ASP A 306 -13.13 -2.57 -0.23
CA ASP A 306 -14.22 -2.34 -1.20
C ASP A 306 -13.73 -1.76 -2.51
N THR A 307 -12.61 -1.03 -2.50
CA THR A 307 -12.08 -0.38 -3.70
C THR A 307 -11.00 -1.22 -4.40
N GLN A 308 -10.43 -2.21 -3.73
CA GLN A 308 -9.41 -3.10 -4.29
C GLN A 308 -9.90 -3.87 -5.53
N LEU A 309 -8.98 -4.28 -6.37
CA LEU A 309 -9.24 -5.33 -7.35
C LEU A 309 -9.38 -6.68 -6.62
N ARG A 310 -10.55 -7.31 -6.72
CA ARG A 310 -10.86 -8.59 -6.09
C ARG A 310 -10.42 -9.77 -6.97
N LYS A 311 -10.33 -10.96 -6.38
CA LYS A 311 -9.93 -12.18 -7.10
C LYS A 311 -10.87 -12.57 -8.24
N ASP A 312 -12.14 -12.23 -8.15
CA ASP A 312 -13.15 -12.43 -9.20
C ASP A 312 -13.10 -11.39 -10.33
N GLY A 313 -12.18 -10.42 -10.25
CA GLY A 313 -12.03 -9.34 -11.20
C GLY A 313 -12.93 -8.14 -10.93
N SER A 314 -13.80 -8.18 -9.92
CA SER A 314 -14.63 -7.05 -9.54
C SER A 314 -13.80 -5.98 -8.80
N SER A 315 -14.20 -4.73 -8.93
CA SER A 315 -13.54 -3.60 -8.25
C SER A 315 -14.39 -2.34 -8.27
N ASN A 316 -14.12 -1.44 -7.31
CA ASN A 316 -14.73 -0.11 -7.24
C ASN A 316 -13.68 1.00 -7.35
N GLY A 317 -12.91 0.95 -8.45
CA GLY A 317 -11.87 1.94 -8.74
C GLY A 317 -10.60 1.73 -7.92
N PRO A 318 -9.90 0.62 -8.14
CA PRO A 318 -8.68 0.27 -7.42
C PRO A 318 -7.54 1.22 -7.74
N LEU A 319 -6.52 1.19 -6.90
CA LEU A 319 -5.22 1.82 -7.17
C LEU A 319 -4.40 0.89 -8.08
N ASN A 320 -4.26 1.24 -9.35
CA ASN A 320 -3.69 0.36 -10.37
C ASN A 320 -2.15 0.37 -10.45
N ALA A 321 -1.50 1.42 -9.93
CA ALA A 321 -0.05 1.61 -9.98
C ALA A 321 0.43 2.50 -8.84
N ASP A 322 1.74 2.72 -8.75
CA ASP A 322 2.37 3.69 -7.84
C ASP A 322 1.97 3.56 -6.35
N THR A 323 1.66 2.33 -5.91
CA THR A 323 1.21 2.04 -4.54
C THR A 323 2.11 2.67 -3.47
N LEU A 324 3.43 2.63 -3.66
CA LEU A 324 4.38 3.23 -2.72
C LEU A 324 4.34 4.75 -2.73
N ALA A 325 4.24 5.38 -3.91
CA ALA A 325 4.11 6.83 -4.01
C ALA A 325 2.78 7.33 -3.40
N ALA A 326 1.69 6.58 -3.59
CA ALA A 326 0.39 6.88 -2.98
C ALA A 326 0.45 6.81 -1.44
N ASN A 327 1.03 5.73 -0.88
CA ASN A 327 1.23 5.60 0.57
C ASN A 327 2.20 6.67 1.11
N ALA A 328 3.26 7.00 0.37
CA ALA A 328 4.18 8.08 0.74
C ALA A 328 3.47 9.43 0.81
N TYR A 329 2.60 9.75 -0.16
CA TYR A 329 1.80 10.96 -0.08
C TYR A 329 0.90 10.96 1.15
N MET A 330 0.12 9.89 1.36
CA MET A 330 -0.79 9.76 2.51
C MET A 330 -0.06 9.91 3.85
N LEU A 331 1.07 9.23 4.01
CA LEU A 331 1.83 9.24 5.26
C LEU A 331 2.55 10.57 5.52
N ALA A 332 2.79 11.38 4.49
CA ALA A 332 3.35 12.73 4.65
C ALA A 332 2.28 13.79 4.98
N MET A 333 1.02 13.55 4.65
CA MET A 333 -0.07 14.51 4.80
C MET A 333 -0.68 14.49 6.21
N PRO A 334 -1.38 15.57 6.64
CA PRO A 334 -2.20 15.55 7.84
C PRO A 334 -3.37 14.57 7.73
N GLY A 335 -4.19 14.48 8.77
CA GLY A 335 -5.20 13.44 8.94
C GLY A 335 -4.63 12.21 9.64
N THR A 336 -5.47 11.22 9.89
CA THR A 336 -5.06 9.92 10.43
C THR A 336 -4.92 8.93 9.28
N PRO A 337 -3.70 8.55 8.87
CA PRO A 337 -3.54 7.61 7.77
C PRO A 337 -3.94 6.20 8.17
N CYS A 338 -4.70 5.53 7.29
CA CYS A 338 -5.08 4.14 7.39
C CYS A 338 -4.37 3.35 6.28
N VAL A 339 -3.38 2.54 6.65
CA VAL A 339 -2.66 1.67 5.72
C VAL A 339 -3.47 0.41 5.47
N PHE A 340 -3.56 0.00 4.21
CA PHE A 340 -4.30 -1.20 3.80
C PHE A 340 -3.45 -2.46 3.97
N LEU A 341 -4.02 -3.56 4.51
CA LEU A 341 -3.26 -4.79 4.80
C LEU A 341 -2.56 -5.37 3.56
N ALA A 342 -3.17 -5.36 2.38
CA ALA A 342 -2.52 -5.86 1.17
C ALA A 342 -1.27 -5.03 0.82
N HIS A 343 -1.33 -3.70 0.94
CA HIS A 343 -0.16 -2.85 0.75
C HIS A 343 0.92 -3.10 1.81
N TRP A 344 0.52 -3.30 3.07
CA TRP A 344 1.45 -3.67 4.14
C TRP A 344 2.10 -5.02 3.88
N ALA A 345 1.35 -6.04 3.48
CA ALA A 345 1.87 -7.38 3.20
C ALA A 345 2.93 -7.37 2.09
N ASP A 346 2.67 -6.63 1.00
CA ASP A 346 3.53 -6.61 -0.18
C ASP A 346 4.72 -5.63 -0.04
N TYR A 347 4.53 -4.53 0.67
CA TYR A 347 5.46 -3.39 0.65
C TYR A 347 5.93 -2.92 2.03
N LYS A 348 5.73 -3.70 3.10
CA LYS A 348 6.02 -3.25 4.47
C LYS A 348 7.45 -2.74 4.67
N GLN A 349 8.42 -3.30 3.97
CA GLN A 349 9.82 -2.88 4.10
C GLN A 349 10.06 -1.43 3.62
N PHE A 350 9.19 -0.93 2.74
CA PHE A 350 9.22 0.44 2.26
C PHE A 350 8.25 1.35 3.01
N ILE A 351 7.11 0.81 3.49
CA ILE A 351 6.11 1.57 4.26
C ILE A 351 6.60 1.86 5.69
N LYS A 352 7.30 0.91 6.33
CA LYS A 352 7.90 1.09 7.66
C LYS A 352 8.70 2.38 7.79
N PRO A 353 9.72 2.63 6.97
CA PRO A 353 10.51 3.86 7.09
C PRO A 353 9.69 5.12 6.78
N MET A 354 8.62 5.07 5.97
CA MET A 354 7.72 6.20 5.77
C MET A 354 6.98 6.54 7.08
N ILE A 355 6.49 5.53 7.80
CA ILE A 355 5.83 5.70 9.10
C ILE A 355 6.83 6.23 10.13
N GLU A 356 8.04 5.68 10.19
CA GLU A 356 9.10 6.15 11.10
C GLU A 356 9.44 7.64 10.84
N VAL A 357 9.54 8.05 9.56
CA VAL A 357 9.77 9.46 9.19
C VAL A 357 8.60 10.35 9.64
N ARG A 358 7.35 9.90 9.44
CA ARG A 358 6.15 10.60 9.94
C ARG A 358 6.21 10.77 11.47
N GLN A 359 6.54 9.71 12.19
CA GLN A 359 6.67 9.73 13.66
C GLN A 359 7.78 10.70 14.10
N LEU A 360 8.94 10.65 13.44
CA LEU A 360 10.07 11.52 13.74
C LEU A 360 9.75 13.01 13.47
N ALA A 361 9.04 13.30 12.38
CA ALA A 361 8.54 14.62 12.07
C ALA A 361 7.41 15.06 13.02
N GLY A 362 6.79 14.13 13.74
CA GLY A 362 5.68 14.40 14.65
C GLY A 362 4.43 14.91 13.96
N ILE A 363 4.15 14.42 12.72
CA ILE A 363 2.97 14.81 11.96
C ILE A 363 1.69 14.30 12.65
N LYS A 364 0.70 15.19 12.75
CA LYS A 364 -0.58 14.97 13.44
C LYS A 364 -1.75 15.04 12.45
N ASN A 365 -2.91 14.62 12.91
CA ASN A 365 -4.15 14.80 12.14
C ASN A 365 -4.52 16.28 11.94
N THR A 366 -3.98 17.19 12.76
CA THR A 366 -4.21 18.64 12.69
C THR A 366 -3.05 19.41 12.05
N SER A 367 -1.98 18.73 11.61
CA SER A 367 -0.80 19.38 11.02
C SER A 367 -1.16 20.26 9.83
N SER A 368 -0.43 21.35 9.67
CA SER A 368 -0.54 22.21 8.48
C SER A 368 0.32 21.69 7.35
N TYR A 369 0.02 22.09 6.12
CA TYR A 369 0.89 21.81 4.99
C TYR A 369 0.91 22.96 3.98
N GLU A 370 1.92 22.98 3.15
CA GLU A 370 2.14 23.94 2.07
C GLU A 370 2.54 23.19 0.79
N VAL A 371 1.91 23.53 -0.34
CA VAL A 371 2.30 23.00 -1.64
C VAL A 371 3.47 23.82 -2.18
N LEU A 372 4.60 23.17 -2.39
CA LEU A 372 5.84 23.81 -2.86
C LEU A 372 5.99 23.73 -4.38
N LYS A 373 5.41 22.67 -5.00
CA LYS A 373 5.39 22.46 -6.44
C LYS A 373 4.17 21.66 -6.83
N SER A 374 3.54 22.02 -7.95
CA SER A 374 2.39 21.31 -8.50
C SER A 374 2.48 21.31 -10.02
N GLU A 375 3.12 20.29 -10.58
CA GLU A 375 3.31 20.07 -12.00
C GLU A 375 2.95 18.63 -12.36
N LYS A 376 2.69 18.35 -13.64
CA LYS A 376 2.30 17.02 -14.11
C LYS A 376 3.28 15.94 -13.64
N ASN A 377 4.57 16.18 -13.75
CA ASN A 377 5.60 15.21 -13.40
C ASN A 377 6.08 15.24 -11.95
N CYS A 378 5.66 16.23 -11.15
CA CYS A 378 6.16 16.41 -9.79
C CYS A 378 5.16 17.20 -8.92
N TYR A 379 4.85 16.64 -7.76
CA TYR A 379 4.14 17.33 -6.69
C TYR A 379 4.99 17.32 -5.42
N ALA A 380 5.29 18.50 -4.89
CA ALA A 380 6.06 18.63 -3.65
C ALA A 380 5.21 19.33 -2.57
N VAL A 381 5.14 18.72 -1.40
CA VAL A 381 4.38 19.22 -0.26
C VAL A 381 5.23 19.21 0.99
N LYS A 382 5.11 20.27 1.81
CA LYS A 382 5.80 20.43 3.09
C LYS A 382 4.79 20.45 4.24
N THR A 383 4.94 19.56 5.20
CA THR A 383 4.04 19.40 6.35
C THR A 383 4.72 19.88 7.63
N ASP A 384 4.04 20.74 8.39
CA ASP A 384 4.50 21.39 9.65
C ASP A 384 5.90 22.02 9.57
N ASP A 385 6.32 22.41 8.37
CA ASP A 385 7.68 22.89 8.10
C ASP A 385 8.79 21.89 8.53
N LYS A 386 8.46 20.59 8.59
CA LYS A 386 9.35 19.53 9.09
C LYS A 386 9.63 18.43 8.07
N LEU A 387 8.63 18.04 7.29
CA LEU A 387 8.72 16.98 6.30
C LEU A 387 8.34 17.50 4.92
N ILE A 388 9.22 17.33 3.94
CA ILE A 388 8.89 17.54 2.53
C ILE A 388 8.75 16.15 1.86
N ALA A 389 7.59 15.91 1.24
CA ALA A 389 7.37 14.79 0.34
C ALA A 389 7.38 15.30 -1.09
N VAL A 390 8.17 14.64 -1.93
CA VAL A 390 8.22 14.87 -3.38
C VAL A 390 7.65 13.64 -4.05
N ILE A 391 6.57 13.78 -4.77
CA ILE A 391 5.83 12.70 -5.43
C ILE A 391 5.97 12.85 -6.94
N GLY A 392 6.24 11.76 -7.64
CA GLY A 392 6.61 11.73 -9.06
C GLY A 392 8.13 11.82 -9.26
N SER A 393 8.60 12.64 -10.17
CA SER A 393 10.02 12.81 -10.44
C SER A 393 10.73 13.50 -9.27
N THR A 394 11.45 12.72 -8.46
CA THR A 394 12.16 13.24 -7.27
C THR A 394 13.33 14.17 -7.60
N SER A 395 13.80 14.17 -8.85
CA SER A 395 14.82 15.11 -9.34
C SER A 395 14.24 16.46 -9.77
N ALA A 396 12.91 16.57 -9.91
CA ALA A 396 12.27 17.80 -10.38
C ALA A 396 12.08 18.86 -9.29
N TYR A 397 12.35 18.50 -8.02
CA TYR A 397 12.32 19.45 -6.90
C TYR A 397 13.47 19.17 -5.93
N THR A 398 14.22 20.22 -5.60
CA THR A 398 15.31 20.14 -4.62
C THR A 398 15.00 21.08 -3.45
N PRO A 399 14.80 20.55 -2.23
CA PRO A 399 14.62 21.36 -1.03
C PRO A 399 15.86 22.23 -0.70
N SER A 400 15.66 23.23 0.16
CA SER A 400 16.77 24.00 0.70
C SER A 400 17.75 23.13 1.52
N ASN A 401 18.93 23.66 1.78
CA ASN A 401 19.95 22.98 2.59
C ASN A 401 19.55 22.74 4.06
N ASP A 402 18.41 23.30 4.50
CA ASP A 402 17.85 23.00 5.84
C ASP A 402 17.25 21.61 5.94
N PHE A 403 17.05 20.95 4.83
CA PHE A 403 16.48 19.61 4.74
C PHE A 403 17.53 18.59 4.32
N VAL A 404 17.35 17.35 4.79
CA VAL A 404 18.18 16.21 4.40
C VAL A 404 17.28 15.11 3.83
N LYS A 405 17.69 14.52 2.68
CA LYS A 405 16.99 13.38 2.09
C LYS A 405 17.13 12.18 3.02
N VAL A 406 16.00 11.56 3.38
CA VAL A 406 15.94 10.37 4.25
C VAL A 406 15.38 9.15 3.54
N LEU A 407 14.49 9.34 2.56
CA LEU A 407 13.95 8.28 1.72
C LEU A 407 13.98 8.68 0.25
N ASP A 408 14.20 7.68 -0.60
CA ASP A 408 14.18 7.81 -2.06
C ASP A 408 13.68 6.51 -2.66
N GLY A 409 12.60 6.56 -3.43
CA GLY A 409 12.00 5.41 -4.07
C GLY A 409 11.40 5.76 -5.43
N TYR A 410 10.78 4.79 -6.08
CA TYR A 410 10.11 5.03 -7.34
C TYR A 410 8.93 5.97 -7.16
N HIS A 411 8.99 7.12 -7.79
CA HIS A 411 8.01 8.20 -7.74
C HIS A 411 7.78 8.82 -6.33
N TYR A 412 8.70 8.66 -5.37
CA TYR A 412 8.62 9.38 -4.10
C TYR A 412 9.99 9.65 -3.49
N GLY A 413 10.10 10.75 -2.74
CA GLY A 413 11.25 11.09 -1.91
C GLY A 413 10.84 11.88 -0.69
N TYR A 414 11.46 11.60 0.46
CA TYR A 414 11.23 12.31 1.70
C TYR A 414 12.47 13.07 2.15
N TYR A 415 12.24 14.30 2.63
CA TYR A 415 13.26 15.17 3.19
C TYR A 415 12.79 15.65 4.56
N LEU A 416 13.61 15.43 5.57
CA LEU A 416 13.36 15.97 6.92
C LEU A 416 14.15 17.25 7.14
N ARG A 417 13.54 18.22 7.85
CA ARG A 417 14.25 19.40 8.35
C ARG A 417 15.33 18.93 9.34
N LYS A 418 16.55 19.41 9.16
CA LYS A 418 17.72 19.02 9.98
C LYS A 418 17.54 19.29 11.47
N SER A 419 16.70 20.26 11.85
CA SER A 419 16.41 20.60 13.24
C SER A 419 15.35 19.73 13.92
N VAL A 420 14.70 18.80 13.20
CA VAL A 420 13.65 17.92 13.74
C VAL A 420 14.21 16.95 14.79
N ALA A 421 15.45 16.51 14.59
CA ALA A 421 16.10 15.55 15.47
C ALA A 421 17.62 15.82 15.53
N ASN A 422 18.33 15.06 16.36
CA ASN A 422 19.78 15.00 16.38
C ASN A 422 20.18 13.52 16.40
N THR A 423 20.09 12.88 15.22
CA THR A 423 20.24 11.43 15.10
C THR A 423 20.77 10.98 13.73
N ALA A 424 21.42 9.83 13.71
CA ALA A 424 21.67 9.11 12.46
C ALA A 424 20.34 8.59 11.89
N TRP A 425 20.30 8.32 10.61
CA TRP A 425 19.18 7.72 9.90
C TRP A 425 19.66 6.67 8.88
N VAL A 426 18.86 5.62 8.70
CA VAL A 426 19.08 4.55 7.71
C VAL A 426 17.83 4.40 6.87
N SER A 427 17.96 4.49 5.56
CA SER A 427 16.81 4.53 4.63
C SER A 427 15.95 3.26 4.59
N HIS A 428 16.50 2.11 4.99
CA HIS A 428 15.80 0.84 4.99
C HIS A 428 15.51 0.38 6.42
N ALA A 429 14.29 -0.05 6.67
CA ALA A 429 13.90 -0.66 7.95
C ALA A 429 14.56 -2.04 8.14
N SER A 430 14.57 -2.53 9.38
CA SER A 430 14.93 -3.93 9.66
C SER A 430 13.96 -4.90 8.98
N GLY A 431 14.46 -6.03 8.50
CA GLY A 431 13.61 -7.07 7.91
C GLY A 431 14.28 -7.92 6.85
N ASN A 432 13.47 -8.68 6.13
CA ASN A 432 13.90 -9.60 5.09
C ASN A 432 13.87 -8.91 3.73
N TYR A 433 14.91 -9.09 2.95
CA TYR A 433 15.08 -8.51 1.63
C TYR A 433 15.53 -9.57 0.62
N LYS A 434 15.31 -9.30 -0.66
CA LYS A 434 15.78 -10.14 -1.76
C LYS A 434 16.87 -9.42 -2.55
N GLY A 435 17.98 -10.10 -2.75
CA GLY A 435 19.15 -9.52 -3.42
C GLY A 435 19.88 -8.48 -2.57
N GLU A 436 21.12 -8.19 -2.89
CA GLU A 436 21.94 -7.18 -2.24
C GLU A 436 21.23 -5.83 -2.15
N GLN A 437 21.28 -5.17 -0.99
CA GLN A 437 20.60 -3.89 -0.77
C GLN A 437 21.59 -2.73 -0.71
N GLN A 438 21.21 -1.59 -1.24
CA GLN A 438 21.94 -0.33 -1.11
C GLN A 438 21.18 0.58 -0.14
N VAL A 439 21.67 0.74 1.07
CA VAL A 439 21.04 1.62 2.06
C VAL A 439 21.75 2.96 2.15
N VAL A 440 20.97 4.02 2.31
CA VAL A 440 21.49 5.39 2.46
C VAL A 440 21.59 5.72 3.94
N LEU A 441 22.75 6.23 4.36
CA LEU A 441 22.97 6.75 5.71
C LEU A 441 22.87 8.26 5.69
N SER A 442 22.04 8.86 6.55
CA SER A 442 21.86 10.31 6.64
C SER A 442 22.04 10.81 8.08
N ALA A 443 22.56 12.01 8.25
CA ALA A 443 22.61 12.71 9.52
C ALA A 443 21.48 13.73 9.57
N ILE A 444 20.56 13.57 10.51
CA ILE A 444 19.48 14.55 10.78
C ILE A 444 19.97 15.42 11.91
N THR A 445 20.63 16.51 11.58
CA THR A 445 21.20 17.47 12.52
C THR A 445 21.55 18.77 11.82
N THR A 446 21.55 19.87 12.54
CA THR A 446 22.01 21.19 12.06
C THR A 446 23.54 21.36 12.16
N GLN A 447 24.23 20.41 12.81
CA GLN A 447 25.66 20.45 13.00
C GLN A 447 26.39 19.76 11.85
N ASP A 448 27.66 20.07 11.64
CA ASP A 448 28.51 19.31 10.75
C ASP A 448 28.79 17.92 11.38
N ALA A 449 28.34 16.88 10.71
CA ALA A 449 28.39 15.50 11.20
C ALA A 449 28.84 14.54 10.13
N ARG A 450 29.68 13.59 10.53
CA ARG A 450 29.92 12.35 9.79
C ARG A 450 29.11 11.22 10.40
N LEU A 451 28.96 10.13 9.69
CA LEU A 451 28.32 8.91 10.19
C LEU A 451 29.39 7.83 10.33
N VAL A 452 29.41 7.17 11.48
CA VAL A 452 30.24 5.99 11.72
C VAL A 452 29.34 4.78 11.85
N TYR A 453 29.80 3.62 11.34
CA TYR A 453 28.97 2.43 11.31
C TYR A 453 29.76 1.14 11.43
N THR A 454 29.07 0.07 11.85
CA THR A 454 29.51 -1.33 11.86
C THR A 454 28.45 -2.21 11.20
N THR A 455 28.84 -3.35 10.65
CA THR A 455 27.93 -4.30 9.99
C THR A 455 27.87 -5.65 10.69
N ASP A 456 28.59 -5.82 11.78
CA ASP A 456 28.68 -7.03 12.60
C ASP A 456 27.90 -6.95 13.92
N GLY A 457 27.19 -5.81 14.15
CA GLY A 457 26.45 -5.56 15.38
C GLY A 457 27.27 -5.00 16.54
N SER A 458 28.57 -4.81 16.39
CA SER A 458 29.38 -4.09 17.37
C SER A 458 28.97 -2.62 17.47
N THR A 459 29.16 -2.00 18.64
CA THR A 459 28.83 -0.58 18.81
C THR A 459 29.84 0.29 18.08
N PRO A 460 29.41 1.22 17.19
CA PRO A 460 30.32 2.13 16.50
C PRO A 460 31.10 3.02 17.49
N THR A 461 32.37 3.24 17.19
CA THR A 461 33.26 4.16 17.89
C THR A 461 33.73 5.26 16.94
N ALA A 462 34.45 6.25 17.45
CA ALA A 462 35.02 7.31 16.62
C ALA A 462 36.03 6.80 15.56
N SER A 463 36.61 5.62 15.78
CA SER A 463 37.53 4.95 14.85
C SER A 463 36.85 3.97 13.88
N SER A 464 35.53 3.75 13.98
CA SER A 464 34.78 2.90 13.07
C SER A 464 34.74 3.48 11.66
N ARG A 465 34.33 2.66 10.66
CA ARG A 465 34.15 3.14 9.27
C ARG A 465 33.30 4.39 9.25
N SER A 466 33.77 5.43 8.57
CA SER A 466 33.15 6.74 8.54
C SER A 466 32.76 7.16 7.13
N VAL A 467 31.54 7.69 6.98
CA VAL A 467 31.01 8.22 5.72
C VAL A 467 30.34 9.57 5.92
N SER A 468 30.13 10.32 4.84
CA SER A 468 29.34 11.56 4.85
C SER A 468 27.84 11.25 4.83
N SER A 469 27.02 12.20 5.29
CA SER A 469 25.56 12.12 5.14
C SER A 469 25.18 11.98 3.67
N GLY A 470 24.22 11.10 3.37
CA GLY A 470 23.78 10.75 2.01
C GLY A 470 24.58 9.63 1.35
N SER A 471 25.60 9.08 2.03
CA SER A 471 26.38 7.96 1.47
C SER A 471 25.57 6.68 1.41
N LYS A 472 25.79 5.90 0.33
CA LYS A 472 25.26 4.55 0.17
C LYS A 472 26.25 3.52 0.70
N ILE A 473 25.73 2.54 1.42
CA ILE A 473 26.50 1.35 1.83
C ILE A 473 25.76 0.10 1.35
N THR A 474 26.53 -0.94 1.08
CA THR A 474 26.00 -2.23 0.64
C THR A 474 25.70 -3.13 1.83
N ILE A 475 24.50 -3.70 1.87
CA ILE A 475 24.13 -4.81 2.76
C ILE A 475 24.18 -6.09 1.92
N PRO A 476 25.13 -6.99 2.19
CA PRO A 476 25.32 -8.20 1.40
C PRO A 476 24.24 -9.25 1.68
N VAL A 477 24.20 -10.28 0.86
CA VAL A 477 23.44 -11.51 1.11
C VAL A 477 23.83 -12.12 2.46
N GLY A 478 22.82 -12.64 3.18
CA GLY A 478 22.96 -13.20 4.52
C GLY A 478 22.47 -12.27 5.61
N LYS A 479 22.87 -12.54 6.85
CA LYS A 479 22.47 -11.75 8.03
C LYS A 479 23.46 -10.63 8.30
N THR A 480 22.95 -9.41 8.45
CA THR A 480 23.73 -8.22 8.78
C THR A 480 23.06 -7.47 9.93
N THR A 481 23.83 -7.13 10.96
CA THR A 481 23.38 -6.17 11.98
C THR A 481 24.16 -4.87 11.79
N LEU A 482 23.51 -3.91 11.14
CA LEU A 482 24.04 -2.57 10.92
C LEU A 482 23.77 -1.71 12.15
N LYS A 483 24.81 -1.09 12.69
CA LYS A 483 24.70 -0.02 13.68
C LYS A 483 25.33 1.26 13.16
N VAL A 484 24.63 2.38 13.31
CA VAL A 484 25.05 3.70 12.80
C VAL A 484 24.93 4.73 13.90
N ALA A 485 25.95 5.56 14.05
CA ALA A 485 25.96 6.72 14.95
C ALA A 485 26.46 7.97 14.25
N MET A 486 26.14 9.14 14.78
CA MET A 486 26.74 10.41 14.34
C MET A 486 28.07 10.64 15.05
N LEU A 487 29.02 11.18 14.32
CA LEU A 487 30.30 11.68 14.81
C LEU A 487 30.35 13.20 14.61
N ILE A 488 30.33 13.96 15.70
CA ILE A 488 30.39 15.42 15.71
C ILE A 488 31.60 15.82 16.52
N ASN A 489 32.50 16.64 15.97
CA ASN A 489 33.74 17.08 16.63
C ASN A 489 34.58 15.93 17.23
N GLY A 490 34.62 14.79 16.53
CA GLY A 490 35.38 13.61 16.96
C GLY A 490 34.71 12.76 18.07
N ALA A 491 33.51 13.10 18.51
CA ALA A 491 32.75 12.37 19.52
C ALA A 491 31.46 11.75 18.98
N ILE A 492 31.10 10.56 19.45
CA ILE A 492 29.80 9.94 19.16
C ILE A 492 28.72 10.79 19.83
N THR A 493 27.72 11.20 19.03
CA THR A 493 26.63 12.08 19.47
C THR A 493 25.29 11.50 19.04
N GLY A 494 24.28 11.60 19.91
CA GLY A 494 22.94 11.06 19.69
C GLY A 494 22.84 9.55 19.87
N SER A 495 21.72 9.00 19.46
CA SER A 495 21.41 7.57 19.58
C SER A 495 22.11 6.75 18.49
N VAL A 496 22.49 5.53 18.83
CA VAL A 496 22.93 4.53 17.84
C VAL A 496 21.69 3.87 17.23
N ILE A 497 21.49 4.05 15.94
CA ILE A 497 20.48 3.31 15.19
C ILE A 497 20.96 1.89 14.94
N THR A 498 20.10 0.91 15.20
CA THR A 498 20.34 -0.50 14.88
C THR A 498 19.34 -0.99 13.84
N ARG A 499 19.82 -1.63 12.78
CA ARG A 499 19.02 -2.30 11.76
C ARG A 499 19.52 -3.72 11.57
N THR A 500 18.60 -4.67 11.52
CA THR A 500 18.91 -6.08 11.26
C THR A 500 18.32 -6.49 9.93
N TYR A 501 19.14 -7.04 9.07
CA TYR A 501 18.75 -7.47 7.73
C TYR A 501 18.98 -8.96 7.58
N GLU A 502 18.05 -9.66 6.96
CA GLU A 502 18.23 -10.98 6.40
C GLU A 502 18.02 -10.89 4.90
N VAL A 503 19.09 -10.99 4.14
CA VAL A 503 19.06 -10.80 2.68
C VAL A 503 19.18 -12.15 2.00
N GLU A 504 18.11 -12.55 1.33
CA GLU A 504 18.04 -13.77 0.52
C GLU A 504 18.85 -13.57 -0.78
N TYR A 505 19.60 -14.58 -1.16
CA TYR A 505 20.27 -14.59 -2.45
C TYR A 505 19.24 -14.66 -3.58
N VAL A 506 19.36 -13.76 -4.53
CA VAL A 506 18.61 -13.80 -5.78
C VAL A 506 19.59 -14.06 -6.90
N GLU A 507 19.37 -15.14 -7.64
CA GLU A 507 20.21 -15.42 -8.81
C GLU A 507 20.10 -14.26 -9.81
N PRO A 508 21.22 -13.66 -10.24
CA PRO A 508 21.18 -12.58 -11.20
C PRO A 508 20.46 -13.04 -12.47
N PHE A 509 19.52 -12.22 -12.93
CA PHE A 509 18.86 -12.49 -14.20
C PHE A 509 19.91 -12.47 -15.32
N VAL A 510 20.01 -13.56 -16.04
CA VAL A 510 20.92 -13.71 -17.18
C VAL A 510 20.09 -13.72 -18.45
N ILE A 511 20.37 -12.77 -19.34
CA ILE A 511 19.78 -12.77 -20.68
C ILE A 511 20.27 -14.03 -21.42
N PRO A 512 19.38 -14.81 -22.05
CA PRO A 512 19.78 -16.01 -22.79
C PRO A 512 20.82 -15.68 -23.88
N SER A 513 21.83 -16.50 -24.02
CA SER A 513 22.95 -16.26 -24.94
C SER A 513 22.56 -16.19 -26.42
N PHE A 514 21.43 -16.77 -26.80
CA PHE A 514 20.85 -16.66 -28.13
C PHE A 514 20.20 -15.30 -28.43
N CYS A 515 19.99 -14.43 -27.43
CA CYS A 515 19.56 -13.06 -27.62
C CYS A 515 20.78 -12.23 -28.07
N THR A 516 20.93 -12.01 -29.37
CA THR A 516 22.05 -11.28 -29.95
C THR A 516 21.58 -10.04 -30.68
N VAL A 517 22.36 -8.97 -30.62
CA VAL A 517 22.15 -7.71 -31.37
C VAL A 517 23.27 -7.57 -32.38
N ALA A 518 22.91 -7.46 -33.64
CA ALA A 518 23.88 -7.22 -34.71
C ALA A 518 24.40 -5.76 -34.65
N ASP A 519 25.56 -5.52 -35.30
CA ASP A 519 26.11 -4.16 -35.35
C ASP A 519 25.17 -3.21 -36.11
N GLY A 520 24.86 -2.08 -35.47
CA GLY A 520 23.90 -1.10 -35.99
C GLY A 520 22.42 -1.52 -35.94
N GLU A 521 22.09 -2.69 -35.45
CA GLU A 521 20.69 -3.16 -35.34
C GLU A 521 19.92 -2.41 -34.26
N VAL A 522 18.69 -2.02 -34.60
CA VAL A 522 17.70 -1.53 -33.64
C VAL A 522 16.71 -2.65 -33.35
N CYS A 523 16.74 -3.20 -32.13
CA CYS A 523 15.92 -4.36 -31.79
C CYS A 523 15.54 -4.39 -30.31
N ALA A 524 14.58 -5.27 -29.97
CA ALA A 524 14.21 -5.58 -28.61
C ALA A 524 13.77 -7.05 -28.50
N PHE A 525 13.89 -7.62 -27.31
CA PHE A 525 13.51 -9.00 -26.99
C PHE A 525 12.36 -9.02 -26.00
N PHE A 526 11.46 -9.99 -26.14
CA PHE A 526 10.32 -10.16 -25.26
C PHE A 526 10.19 -11.60 -24.76
N GLU A 527 10.19 -11.77 -23.45
CA GLU A 527 9.86 -13.03 -22.77
C GLU A 527 8.35 -13.13 -22.59
N THR A 528 7.73 -14.01 -23.35
CA THR A 528 6.27 -14.15 -23.42
C THR A 528 5.71 -14.88 -22.19
N PRO A 529 4.62 -14.41 -21.58
CA PRO A 529 3.79 -15.25 -20.70
C PRO A 529 3.35 -16.54 -21.41
N THR A 530 3.24 -17.63 -20.70
CA THR A 530 2.89 -18.95 -21.29
C THR A 530 1.49 -18.98 -21.94
N THR A 531 0.64 -18.02 -21.61
CA THR A 531 -0.73 -17.87 -22.11
C THR A 531 -0.84 -17.06 -23.39
N TRP A 532 0.23 -16.37 -23.81
CA TRP A 532 0.21 -15.53 -25.02
C TRP A 532 0.59 -16.31 -26.27
N GLY A 533 0.03 -15.90 -27.41
CA GLY A 533 0.28 -16.48 -28.72
C GLY A 533 1.52 -15.92 -29.42
N SER A 534 1.37 -15.63 -30.72
CA SER A 534 2.40 -14.94 -31.50
C SER A 534 2.46 -13.47 -31.12
N ILE A 535 3.67 -12.89 -31.06
CA ILE A 535 3.89 -11.54 -30.55
C ILE A 535 4.10 -10.55 -31.69
N ASN A 536 3.40 -9.42 -31.60
CA ASN A 536 3.68 -8.20 -32.34
C ASN A 536 4.34 -7.18 -31.42
N CYS A 537 5.09 -6.28 -32.02
CA CYS A 537 5.76 -5.18 -31.34
C CYS A 537 5.37 -3.86 -31.98
N TYR A 538 4.75 -2.98 -31.22
CA TYR A 538 4.44 -1.63 -31.65
C TYR A 538 5.40 -0.63 -31.00
N THR A 539 5.98 0.24 -31.82
CA THR A 539 6.97 1.24 -31.39
C THR A 539 6.61 2.62 -31.90
N TRP A 540 6.82 3.66 -31.05
CA TRP A 540 6.46 5.04 -31.43
C TRP A 540 7.32 6.09 -30.72
N THR A 541 7.23 7.32 -31.26
CA THR A 541 7.80 8.53 -30.64
C THR A 541 6.76 9.66 -30.74
N GLY A 542 6.45 10.30 -29.63
CA GLY A 542 5.30 11.21 -29.55
C GLY A 542 4.01 10.48 -29.93
N ASN A 543 3.29 10.96 -30.95
CA ASN A 543 2.06 10.35 -31.47
C ASN A 543 2.27 9.63 -32.81
N THR A 544 3.53 9.37 -33.22
CA THR A 544 3.84 8.82 -34.55
C THR A 544 4.43 7.42 -34.40
N PRO A 545 3.91 6.41 -35.11
CA PRO A 545 4.51 5.09 -35.17
C PRO A 545 5.96 5.17 -35.73
N PHE A 546 6.88 4.45 -35.08
CA PHE A 546 8.26 4.38 -35.54
C PHE A 546 8.44 3.34 -36.66
N ASP A 547 7.81 2.17 -36.49
CA ASP A 547 7.78 1.08 -37.49
C ASP A 547 6.35 0.95 -38.06
N ASP A 548 5.69 -0.20 -37.95
CA ASP A 548 4.36 -0.44 -38.47
C ASP A 548 3.26 0.23 -37.59
N SER A 549 2.08 0.46 -38.17
CA SER A 549 0.89 0.87 -37.42
C SER A 549 0.43 -0.25 -36.49
N TRP A 550 -0.42 0.10 -35.53
CA TRP A 550 -1.00 -0.89 -34.59
C TRP A 550 -1.63 -2.09 -35.32
N PRO A 551 -1.41 -3.34 -34.88
CA PRO A 551 -0.76 -3.80 -33.65
C PRO A 551 0.77 -3.84 -33.67
N GLY A 552 1.42 -3.29 -34.69
CA GLY A 552 2.85 -3.28 -34.87
C GLY A 552 3.35 -4.47 -35.69
N LYS A 553 4.66 -4.60 -35.79
CA LYS A 553 5.36 -5.60 -36.57
C LYS A 553 5.44 -6.93 -35.85
N ALA A 554 5.18 -8.02 -36.55
CA ALA A 554 5.32 -9.36 -36.01
C ALA A 554 6.79 -9.63 -35.59
N CYS A 555 6.95 -10.15 -34.37
CA CYS A 555 8.24 -10.55 -33.84
C CYS A 555 8.62 -11.98 -34.32
N THR A 556 9.93 -12.25 -34.37
CA THR A 556 10.47 -13.56 -34.66
C THR A 556 10.79 -14.30 -33.36
N GLN A 557 10.33 -15.53 -33.17
CA GLN A 557 10.74 -16.36 -32.05
C GLN A 557 12.21 -16.76 -32.22
N VAL A 558 13.06 -16.38 -31.26
CA VAL A 558 14.51 -16.63 -31.31
C VAL A 558 14.96 -17.77 -30.42
N GLY A 559 14.11 -18.22 -29.51
CA GLY A 559 14.41 -19.33 -28.63
C GLY A 559 13.35 -19.57 -27.55
N THR A 560 13.69 -20.46 -26.62
CA THR A 560 12.91 -20.73 -25.40
C THR A 560 13.84 -20.72 -24.20
N TYR A 561 13.44 -20.07 -23.12
CA TYR A 561 14.19 -19.97 -21.88
C TYR A 561 13.23 -20.15 -20.70
N ASN A 562 13.54 -21.05 -19.76
CA ASN A 562 12.68 -21.36 -18.61
C ASN A 562 11.20 -21.63 -19.01
N ASN A 563 11.00 -22.44 -20.04
CA ASN A 563 9.69 -22.81 -20.62
C ASN A 563 8.88 -21.63 -21.20
N LYS A 564 9.49 -20.47 -21.38
CA LYS A 564 8.89 -19.30 -22.03
C LYS A 564 9.52 -19.03 -23.38
N LYS A 565 8.72 -18.69 -24.36
CA LYS A 565 9.17 -18.29 -25.68
C LYS A 565 9.80 -16.90 -25.63
N ILE A 566 10.91 -16.73 -26.30
CA ILE A 566 11.60 -15.43 -26.45
C ILE A 566 11.45 -14.96 -27.88
N TRP A 567 10.94 -13.78 -28.04
CA TRP A 567 10.68 -13.13 -29.32
C TRP A 567 11.60 -11.95 -29.52
N LYS A 568 11.97 -11.70 -30.77
CA LYS A 568 12.79 -10.54 -31.18
C LYS A 568 12.01 -9.68 -32.16
N TRP A 569 11.90 -8.41 -31.86
CA TRP A 569 11.56 -7.37 -32.83
C TRP A 569 12.83 -6.76 -33.35
N SER A 570 12.96 -6.56 -34.70
CA SER A 570 14.06 -5.89 -35.36
C SER A 570 13.51 -4.87 -36.35
N TYR A 571 14.05 -3.67 -36.31
CA TYR A 571 13.71 -2.61 -37.25
C TYR A 571 14.52 -2.75 -38.55
N ASN A 572 13.83 -2.83 -39.68
CA ASN A 572 14.44 -2.96 -40.99
C ASN A 572 14.07 -1.78 -41.92
N GLY A 573 13.50 -0.70 -41.39
CA GLY A 573 13.08 0.47 -42.17
C GLY A 573 14.21 1.46 -42.42
N THR A 574 13.85 2.58 -43.02
CA THR A 574 14.80 3.63 -43.45
C THR A 574 14.93 4.78 -42.44
N LYS A 575 14.11 4.84 -41.40
CA LYS A 575 14.18 5.90 -40.37
C LYS A 575 15.48 5.77 -39.58
N THR A 576 16.16 6.89 -39.39
CA THR A 576 17.32 6.97 -38.51
C THR A 576 16.91 7.19 -37.06
N GLY A 577 17.72 6.69 -36.12
CA GLY A 577 17.44 6.81 -34.66
C GLY A 577 16.72 5.60 -34.07
N GLN A 578 16.07 5.83 -32.96
CA GLN A 578 15.39 4.78 -32.16
C GLN A 578 14.03 5.27 -31.70
N PRO A 579 13.01 4.38 -31.51
CA PRO A 579 11.75 4.78 -30.92
C PRO A 579 11.94 5.22 -29.46
N ALA A 580 11.00 6.01 -28.96
CA ALA A 580 10.97 6.38 -27.53
C ALA A 580 10.27 5.30 -26.68
N ASN A 581 9.23 4.68 -27.26
CA ASN A 581 8.36 3.76 -26.53
C ASN A 581 8.14 2.46 -27.32
N ILE A 582 7.71 1.43 -26.58
CA ILE A 582 7.48 0.08 -27.09
C ILE A 582 6.34 -0.61 -26.34
N ILE A 583 5.50 -1.35 -27.06
CA ILE A 583 4.50 -2.30 -26.54
C ILE A 583 4.68 -3.63 -27.25
N PHE A 584 4.58 -4.73 -26.48
CA PHE A 584 4.43 -6.08 -27.00
C PHE A 584 2.99 -6.55 -26.80
N ASN A 585 2.41 -7.20 -27.81
CA ASN A 585 1.04 -7.69 -27.77
C ASN A 585 0.87 -8.99 -28.59
N ASP A 586 -0.19 -9.76 -28.28
CA ASP A 586 -0.59 -10.93 -29.03
C ASP A 586 -1.92 -10.74 -29.80
N GLY A 587 -2.39 -9.49 -29.89
CA GLY A 587 -3.67 -9.11 -30.48
C GLY A 587 -4.83 -9.08 -29.47
N SER A 588 -4.74 -9.82 -28.40
CA SER A 588 -5.75 -9.86 -27.32
C SER A 588 -5.22 -9.25 -26.00
N ASN A 589 -3.96 -9.47 -25.73
CA ASN A 589 -3.25 -8.98 -24.54
C ASN A 589 -2.09 -8.08 -24.95
N GLN A 590 -1.70 -7.16 -24.08
CA GLN A 590 -0.55 -6.27 -24.32
C GLN A 590 0.18 -5.94 -23.03
N THR A 591 1.43 -5.50 -23.13
CA THR A 591 2.15 -4.84 -22.03
C THR A 591 1.59 -3.43 -21.83
N SER A 592 1.92 -2.80 -20.71
CA SER A 592 1.84 -1.34 -20.59
C SER A 592 2.77 -0.66 -21.60
N ASP A 593 2.66 0.66 -21.71
CA ASP A 593 3.61 1.49 -22.44
C ASP A 593 4.99 1.40 -21.76
N LEU A 594 5.98 0.90 -22.49
CA LEU A 594 7.34 0.71 -21.99
C LEU A 594 8.30 1.68 -22.67
N THR A 595 9.30 2.16 -21.94
CA THR A 595 10.39 2.93 -22.54
C THR A 595 11.26 2.00 -23.36
N PHE A 596 11.52 2.36 -24.62
CA PHE A 596 12.40 1.60 -25.49
C PHE A 596 13.88 1.71 -25.06
N LYS A 597 14.57 0.58 -25.11
CA LYS A 597 16.03 0.49 -25.02
C LYS A 597 16.53 -0.45 -26.13
N ASN A 598 17.47 0.00 -26.92
CA ASN A 598 18.05 -0.87 -27.94
C ASN A 598 18.71 -2.10 -27.35
N GLY A 599 18.39 -3.29 -27.87
CA GLY A 599 18.79 -4.57 -27.28
C GLY A 599 18.09 -4.89 -25.96
N GLY A 600 17.06 -4.13 -25.56
CA GLY A 600 16.31 -4.36 -24.34
C GLY A 600 15.64 -5.73 -24.31
N TYR A 601 15.81 -6.45 -23.22
CA TYR A 601 15.10 -7.70 -22.92
C TYR A 601 13.97 -7.41 -21.95
N TYR A 602 12.76 -7.61 -22.38
CA TYR A 602 11.53 -7.26 -21.67
C TYR A 602 10.74 -8.50 -21.29
N ASN A 603 9.92 -8.37 -20.29
CA ASN A 603 8.80 -9.26 -19.99
C ASN A 603 7.52 -8.42 -19.82
N GLN A 604 6.42 -9.06 -19.39
CA GLN A 604 5.13 -8.37 -19.16
C GLN A 604 5.23 -7.22 -18.13
N THR A 605 6.18 -7.28 -17.20
CA THR A 605 6.36 -6.25 -16.15
C THR A 605 7.36 -5.15 -16.51
N GLY A 606 8.05 -5.25 -17.67
CA GLY A 606 8.98 -4.22 -18.14
C GLY A 606 10.37 -4.70 -18.54
N LEU A 607 11.32 -3.77 -18.58
CA LEU A 607 12.72 -4.04 -18.95
C LEU A 607 13.44 -4.86 -17.87
N ARG A 608 14.00 -6.00 -18.25
CA ARG A 608 14.76 -6.92 -17.37
C ARG A 608 16.28 -6.75 -17.52
N GLY A 609 16.74 -6.27 -18.65
CA GLY A 609 18.14 -6.07 -18.95
C GLY A 609 18.34 -5.61 -20.39
N VAL A 610 19.58 -5.35 -20.75
CA VAL A 610 19.94 -4.95 -22.13
C VAL A 610 21.01 -5.92 -22.63
N VAL A 611 20.80 -6.47 -23.82
CA VAL A 611 21.81 -7.24 -24.54
C VAL A 611 22.93 -6.27 -24.91
N THR A 612 24.03 -6.31 -24.16
CA THR A 612 25.25 -5.60 -24.54
C THR A 612 25.94 -6.42 -25.64
N GLY A 613 26.03 -5.89 -26.85
CA GLY A 613 26.59 -6.59 -27.98
C GLY A 613 28.00 -7.15 -27.67
N ILE A 614 28.03 -8.44 -27.42
CA ILE A 614 29.25 -9.21 -27.53
C ILE A 614 29.19 -9.74 -28.95
N SER A 615 29.93 -9.07 -29.88
CA SER A 615 30.23 -9.67 -31.16
C SER A 615 30.72 -11.10 -30.94
N SER A 616 30.13 -12.03 -31.68
CA SER A 616 30.45 -13.46 -31.71
C SER A 616 31.88 -13.75 -31.31
N ILE A 617 32.07 -14.66 -30.39
CA ILE A 617 33.32 -15.40 -30.28
C ILE A 617 33.37 -16.26 -31.58
N THR A 618 33.91 -15.73 -32.65
CA THR A 618 34.43 -16.58 -33.71
C THR A 618 35.55 -17.38 -33.05
N ASN A 619 35.48 -18.70 -33.18
CA ASN A 619 36.62 -19.58 -32.91
C ASN A 619 37.80 -19.13 -33.76
N ALA A 620 38.58 -18.19 -33.27
CA ALA A 620 39.90 -17.89 -33.80
C ALA A 620 40.86 -18.86 -33.09
N SER A 621 41.54 -19.60 -33.91
CA SER A 621 42.68 -20.50 -33.64
C SER A 621 43.36 -20.27 -32.30
N GLU A 622 43.59 -21.37 -31.55
CA GLU A 622 44.30 -21.49 -30.29
C GLU A 622 45.58 -20.64 -30.24
N GLN A 623 45.46 -19.45 -29.65
CA GLN A 623 46.59 -18.76 -29.05
C GLN A 623 46.47 -18.92 -27.53
N PRO A 624 47.55 -19.21 -26.83
CA PRO A 624 47.49 -19.47 -25.36
C PRO A 624 47.03 -18.21 -24.62
N ASN A 625 45.91 -18.33 -23.95
CA ASN A 625 45.38 -17.30 -23.05
C ASN A 625 46.04 -17.43 -21.67
N THR A 626 46.40 -16.30 -21.08
CA THR A 626 46.90 -16.25 -19.70
C THR A 626 45.87 -15.54 -18.84
N TYR A 627 45.50 -16.16 -17.73
CA TYR A 627 44.45 -15.67 -16.81
C TYR A 627 45.08 -15.13 -15.53
N TYR A 628 44.57 -14.00 -15.06
CA TYR A 628 45.02 -13.33 -13.84
C TYR A 628 43.83 -13.06 -12.93
N HIS A 629 44.03 -13.11 -11.61
CA HIS A 629 43.09 -12.56 -10.64
C HIS A 629 42.94 -11.05 -10.82
N LEU A 630 41.85 -10.46 -10.31
CA LEU A 630 41.61 -9.00 -10.42
C LEU A 630 42.71 -8.16 -9.72
N ASP A 631 43.46 -8.74 -8.79
CA ASP A 631 44.61 -8.12 -8.13
C ASP A 631 45.92 -8.25 -8.92
N GLY A 632 45.88 -8.79 -10.15
CA GLY A 632 47.03 -8.94 -11.05
C GLY A 632 47.84 -10.20 -10.85
N ARG A 633 47.55 -11.06 -9.89
CA ARG A 633 48.26 -12.35 -9.68
C ARG A 633 47.91 -13.33 -10.81
N TYR A 634 48.87 -14.06 -11.30
CA TYR A 634 48.70 -15.14 -12.27
C TYR A 634 47.80 -16.24 -11.71
N ALA A 635 46.81 -16.66 -12.48
CA ALA A 635 45.80 -17.64 -12.12
C ALA A 635 45.92 -18.95 -12.91
N GLY A 636 46.42 -18.94 -14.13
CA GLY A 636 46.55 -20.14 -14.96
C GLY A 636 46.49 -19.86 -16.46
N ASN A 637 46.68 -20.90 -17.28
CA ASN A 637 46.65 -20.84 -18.75
C ASN A 637 45.41 -21.56 -19.36
N SER A 638 44.56 -22.18 -18.54
CA SER A 638 43.43 -22.94 -19.01
C SER A 638 42.16 -22.59 -18.24
N LEU A 639 41.11 -22.19 -18.95
CA LEU A 639 39.83 -21.89 -18.35
C LEU A 639 39.21 -23.07 -17.57
N ALA A 640 39.47 -24.30 -18.02
CA ALA A 640 38.94 -25.53 -17.46
C ALA A 640 39.53 -25.87 -16.07
N THR A 641 40.66 -25.28 -15.71
CA THR A 641 41.35 -25.54 -14.44
C THR A 641 41.23 -24.42 -13.42
N LEU A 642 40.58 -23.31 -13.79
CA LEU A 642 40.41 -22.18 -12.89
C LEU A 642 39.23 -22.40 -11.92
N PRO A 643 39.40 -22.11 -10.64
CA PRO A 643 38.29 -22.03 -9.68
C PRO A 643 37.20 -21.03 -10.15
N ARG A 644 36.00 -21.19 -9.62
CA ARG A 644 34.95 -20.19 -9.85
C ARG A 644 35.39 -18.79 -9.40
N GLY A 645 35.23 -17.80 -10.27
CA GLY A 645 35.66 -16.44 -9.96
C GLY A 645 35.69 -15.49 -11.16
N LEU A 646 36.14 -14.27 -10.90
CA LEU A 646 36.38 -13.25 -11.91
C LEU A 646 37.86 -13.21 -12.24
N TYR A 647 38.20 -13.24 -13.52
CA TYR A 647 39.56 -13.24 -14.00
C TYR A 647 39.75 -12.22 -15.12
N VAL A 648 40.98 -11.69 -15.23
CA VAL A 648 41.42 -10.91 -16.37
C VAL A 648 42.14 -11.83 -17.35
N VAL A 649 41.68 -11.93 -18.60
CA VAL A 649 42.34 -12.69 -19.63
C VAL A 649 43.25 -11.81 -20.45
N ARG A 650 44.49 -12.24 -20.72
CA ARG A 650 45.46 -11.66 -21.62
C ARG A 650 45.79 -12.68 -22.71
N THR A 651 45.58 -12.28 -23.96
CA THR A 651 45.95 -13.11 -25.15
C THR A 651 47.32 -12.62 -25.66
N GLU A 652 48.26 -13.53 -25.77
CA GLU A 652 49.56 -13.17 -26.34
C GLU A 652 49.44 -12.85 -27.84
N GLY A 653 49.98 -11.70 -28.26
CA GLY A 653 49.99 -11.27 -29.66
C GLY A 653 49.24 -9.97 -29.96
N ASN A 654 48.56 -9.34 -29.04
CA ASN A 654 47.85 -8.08 -29.27
C ASN A 654 48.62 -6.89 -28.65
N THR A 655 49.38 -6.16 -29.51
CA THR A 655 50.23 -5.01 -29.13
C THR A 655 49.46 -3.69 -28.91
N ASN A 656 48.11 -3.68 -28.92
CA ASN A 656 47.32 -2.48 -28.73
C ASN A 656 46.80 -2.32 -27.32
N ASN A 657 47.47 -1.44 -26.58
CA ASN A 657 46.97 -0.73 -25.37
C ASN A 657 46.36 -1.56 -24.24
N GLY A 658 47.13 -2.38 -23.51
CA GLY A 658 46.98 -2.59 -22.07
C GLY A 658 45.63 -2.97 -21.46
N LYS A 659 44.57 -3.24 -22.22
CA LYS A 659 43.24 -3.59 -21.72
C LYS A 659 43.07 -5.10 -21.70
N GLY A 660 43.13 -5.69 -20.51
CA GLY A 660 42.74 -7.08 -20.29
C GLY A 660 41.20 -7.20 -20.34
N LYS A 661 40.71 -8.33 -20.85
CA LYS A 661 39.27 -8.65 -20.86
C LYS A 661 38.91 -9.38 -19.54
N ILE A 662 37.87 -8.94 -18.85
CA ILE A 662 37.36 -9.65 -17.65
C ILE A 662 36.46 -10.80 -18.11
N ILE A 663 36.67 -11.98 -17.54
CA ILE A 663 35.83 -13.17 -17.74
C ILE A 663 35.32 -13.71 -16.42
N VAL A 664 34.20 -14.40 -16.46
CA VAL A 664 33.62 -15.10 -15.32
C VAL A 664 33.80 -16.60 -15.53
N VAL A 665 34.45 -17.26 -14.59
CA VAL A 665 34.51 -18.73 -14.54
C VAL A 665 33.42 -19.21 -13.57
N ARG A 666 32.48 -20.01 -14.07
CA ARG A 666 31.33 -20.52 -13.31
C ARG A 666 31.54 -21.92 -12.78
#